data_71176bb9d9013b0ea91506caa2e1a805
#
_entry.id   71176bb9d9013b0ea91506caa2e1a805
#
_cell.length_a   1.000
_cell.length_b   1.000
_cell.length_c   1.000
_cell.angle_alpha   90.00
_cell.angle_beta   90.00
_cell.angle_gamma   90.00
#
_symmetry.space_group_name_H-M   'P 1'
#
loop_
_entity.id
_entity.type
_entity.pdbx_description
1 polymer ?
#
loop_
_entity_poly.entity_id
_entity_poly.type
_entity_poly.pdbx_seq_one_letter_code
_entity_poly.pdbx_strand_id
1 'polypeptide(L)'
;MSDFTVDQPPGTPKQDQQMYSDCASPFAVQRCSIMLPNARSGIAAVLLVVTGLVCARAQVVDFQNERAPMVEIHDQWRFHTGDDPRWSDPAFDDSSWKLIRSDQPWDGQGYSGYRGMAWYRFRVLLPANPAPLALFIPVIYGTYQVFADGRLVGQLGGLPPENGLAFSFTVGSERLIPLPHDLTSVGGPLTIAIRIWIDPRAPKNALGGGPQAAIRIGDAGLMDEWKTLQIRSGFWSVFAANILLLVYLIAGCAALGLFLLRPGEREYLWFAATELANAGFGALWIYEAFHAVDLRVVFALSDCLQAVSSICFLIFLFALLKHRKTWVYWIAMASALLAPLPALMNVSSVGNDLTTNAAFALTVLPYLVCVLLLLLLAARKGNLDARLLLGPVGLSFGLGVVERILWAEHFAGYTGLEGFRQQLEQPFTWPFPASAQNVADFLMQLSILAILVLRFARTRRDEERQAAELEAARSVQQVLIPEEIPSIPGLALECVYKPAGQVGGDFFQVLPILNNGALIVIGDVSGKGMPAAMTVSLLVGTVRTLVHYTQSPAEILAAMNQRMLGRSSGGFTTCLVLRCDADGKLTIANAGHIAPYVAGEELPLENGLPLGLAADTTYVECFFQLAPGRQLTLLTDGVVESRDQDGALLGFERSAALSIQSAEAIAWAAQAFGQDDDITVLTLSYAGAPASA
;
A
#
# COMPACT_ATOMS: atom_id res chain seq x y z
N MET A 1 4.21 -10.22 -55.05
CA MET A 1 2.92 -10.78 -55.45
C MET A 1 1.99 -10.47 -54.27
N SER A 2 0.99 -9.62 -54.33
CA SER A 2 0.38 -8.77 -55.34
C SER A 2 -0.29 -7.59 -54.63
N ASP A 3 -0.12 -6.45 -55.28
CA ASP A 3 -0.77 -5.17 -54.95
C ASP A 3 -2.29 -5.26 -54.88
N PHE A 4 -2.86 -4.46 -53.97
CA PHE A 4 -4.20 -3.89 -54.13
C PHE A 4 -4.21 -2.42 -53.74
N THR A 5 -4.10 -1.59 -54.74
CA THR A 5 -4.46 -0.18 -54.76
C THR A 5 -6.00 -0.07 -54.87
N VAL A 6 -6.61 0.78 -54.04
CA VAL A 6 -7.98 1.24 -54.23
C VAL A 6 -7.98 2.76 -54.37
N ASP A 7 -8.56 3.20 -55.51
CA ASP A 7 -8.74 4.55 -55.99
C ASP A 7 -9.48 5.50 -55.05
N GLN A 8 -9.02 6.76 -55.02
CA GLN A 8 -9.79 7.92 -54.54
C GLN A 8 -10.63 8.52 -55.63
N PRO A 9 -11.87 8.92 -55.37
CA PRO A 9 -12.62 9.83 -56.27
C PRO A 9 -12.33 11.29 -55.96
N PRO A 10 -12.43 12.19 -56.91
CA PRO A 10 -12.01 13.58 -56.81
C PRO A 10 -13.12 14.53 -56.35
N GLY A 11 -12.72 15.56 -55.57
CA GLY A 11 -13.32 16.88 -55.63
C GLY A 11 -14.42 17.21 -54.62
N THR A 12 -14.04 17.85 -53.49
CA THR A 12 -14.87 18.86 -52.81
C THR A 12 -14.00 19.99 -52.27
N PRO A 13 -14.50 21.24 -52.20
CA PRO A 13 -13.68 22.43 -52.13
C PRO A 13 -13.19 22.74 -50.72
N LYS A 14 -12.00 23.31 -50.65
CA LYS A 14 -11.44 23.93 -49.46
C LYS A 14 -12.15 25.25 -49.13
N GLN A 15 -13.10 25.22 -48.22
CA GLN A 15 -13.57 26.38 -47.44
C GLN A 15 -14.33 25.82 -46.24
N ASP A 16 -13.96 26.31 -45.05
CA ASP A 16 -14.50 26.05 -43.69
C ASP A 16 -13.69 25.11 -42.76
N GLN A 17 -12.42 25.40 -42.58
CA GLN A 17 -11.64 24.88 -41.44
C GLN A 17 -10.95 25.99 -40.62
N GLN A 18 -11.61 27.15 -40.50
CA GLN A 18 -11.03 28.28 -39.72
C GLN A 18 -11.98 28.84 -38.67
N MET A 19 -12.97 28.06 -38.20
CA MET A 19 -13.96 28.58 -37.25
C MET A 19 -14.11 27.71 -35.98
N TYR A 20 -13.17 26.81 -35.68
CA TYR A 20 -13.21 26.00 -34.44
C TYR A 20 -11.92 25.97 -33.63
N SER A 21 -10.96 26.90 -33.85
CA SER A 21 -9.70 26.95 -33.09
C SER A 21 -9.61 28.07 -32.02
N ASP A 22 -10.64 28.91 -31.84
CA ASP A 22 -10.52 30.09 -30.96
C ASP A 22 -11.35 30.04 -29.66
N CYS A 23 -11.82 28.86 -29.25
CA CYS A 23 -12.57 28.75 -27.98
C CYS A 23 -11.89 27.89 -26.89
N ALA A 24 -10.58 27.82 -26.85
CA ALA A 24 -9.88 27.08 -25.79
C ALA A 24 -8.61 27.80 -25.34
N SER A 25 -8.74 28.95 -24.70
CA SER A 25 -7.68 29.49 -23.82
C SER A 25 -8.19 30.70 -23.01
N PRO A 26 -8.38 30.58 -21.70
CA PRO A 26 -8.71 31.74 -20.84
C PRO A 26 -7.49 32.54 -20.38
N PHE A 27 -6.30 32.36 -20.96
CA PHE A 27 -5.11 33.15 -20.59
C PHE A 27 -4.22 33.49 -21.80
N ALA A 28 -4.72 34.30 -22.71
CA ALA A 28 -3.88 34.99 -23.68
C ALA A 28 -3.62 36.42 -23.21
N VAL A 29 -2.57 36.63 -22.44
CA VAL A 29 -2.02 37.99 -22.22
C VAL A 29 -1.39 38.45 -23.53
N GLN A 30 -2.06 39.35 -24.22
CA GLN A 30 -1.58 39.99 -25.42
C GLN A 30 -0.37 40.87 -25.06
N ARG A 31 0.84 40.42 -25.41
CA ARG A 31 2.04 41.26 -25.38
C ARG A 31 1.93 42.34 -26.42
N CYS A 32 1.58 43.54 -26.00
CA CYS A 32 1.78 44.75 -26.82
C CYS A 32 3.28 45.12 -26.77
N SER A 33 4.02 44.76 -27.80
CA SER A 33 5.41 45.22 -27.98
C SER A 33 5.40 46.71 -28.36
N ILE A 34 5.68 47.58 -27.41
CA ILE A 34 5.91 49.01 -27.69
C ILE A 34 7.32 49.13 -28.24
N MET A 35 7.46 49.31 -29.55
CA MET A 35 8.68 49.87 -30.16
C MET A 35 8.84 51.32 -29.75
N LEU A 36 9.91 51.64 -29.05
CA LEU A 36 10.32 52.98 -28.75
C LEU A 36 10.94 53.63 -30.01
N PRO A 37 10.40 54.76 -30.49
CA PRO A 37 11.18 55.60 -31.44
C PRO A 37 12.06 56.59 -30.68
N ASN A 38 13.20 56.86 -31.28
CA ASN A 38 14.29 57.70 -30.84
C ASN A 38 13.89 59.11 -30.37
N ALA A 39 14.64 59.55 -29.36
CA ALA A 39 14.57 60.89 -28.79
C ALA A 39 14.79 62.01 -29.80
N ARG A 40 13.81 62.87 -29.96
CA ARG A 40 13.94 64.31 -30.25
C ARG A 40 12.56 64.96 -30.16
N SER A 41 12.24 65.48 -28.99
CA SER A 41 11.46 66.72 -28.75
C SER A 41 10.92 66.74 -27.33
N GLY A 42 11.64 67.44 -26.48
CA GLY A 42 11.31 67.65 -25.05
C GLY A 42 10.19 68.68 -24.78
N ILE A 43 9.24 68.85 -25.71
CA ILE A 43 8.10 69.80 -25.53
C ILE A 43 6.73 69.03 -25.59
N ALA A 44 6.66 67.80 -26.14
CA ALA A 44 5.46 67.03 -26.16
C ALA A 44 5.16 66.28 -24.83
N ALA A 45 6.18 66.10 -23.99
CA ALA A 45 6.03 65.42 -22.69
C ALA A 45 5.32 66.26 -21.60
N VAL A 46 5.35 67.56 -21.69
CA VAL A 46 4.72 68.48 -20.70
C VAL A 46 3.23 68.70 -21.00
N LEU A 47 2.78 68.54 -22.23
CA LEU A 47 1.36 68.65 -22.60
C LEU A 47 0.56 67.36 -22.34
N LEU A 48 1.21 66.20 -22.23
CA LEU A 48 0.55 64.93 -21.91
C LEU A 48 0.32 64.72 -20.41
N VAL A 49 1.02 65.48 -19.55
CA VAL A 49 0.81 65.43 -18.09
C VAL A 49 -0.39 66.34 -17.66
N VAL A 50 -0.80 67.31 -18.46
CA VAL A 50 -1.90 68.20 -18.13
C VAL A 50 -3.26 67.73 -18.63
N THR A 51 -3.30 66.79 -19.58
CA THR A 51 -4.56 66.17 -20.06
C THR A 51 -4.86 64.83 -19.46
N GLY A 52 -4.02 64.33 -18.57
CA GLY A 52 -4.18 63.03 -17.87
C GLY A 52 -5.00 63.04 -16.58
N LEU A 53 -5.67 64.12 -16.25
CA LEU A 53 -6.77 64.15 -15.26
C LEU A 53 -8.05 63.71 -15.94
N VAL A 54 -8.03 62.50 -16.54
CA VAL A 54 -9.27 61.78 -16.81
C VAL A 54 -9.84 61.41 -15.45
N CYS A 55 -10.90 62.10 -15.06
CA CYS A 55 -11.75 61.66 -13.97
C CYS A 55 -12.05 60.20 -14.16
N ALA A 56 -11.42 59.34 -13.33
CA ALA A 56 -11.79 57.93 -13.25
C ALA A 56 -13.23 57.87 -12.73
N ARG A 57 -14.20 58.01 -13.63
CA ARG A 57 -15.60 57.78 -13.32
C ARG A 57 -15.74 56.29 -13.07
N ALA A 58 -16.38 55.93 -11.97
CA ALA A 58 -16.88 54.57 -11.82
C ALA A 58 -17.71 54.26 -13.08
N GLN A 59 -17.30 53.27 -13.82
CA GLN A 59 -17.98 52.89 -15.03
C GLN A 59 -19.36 52.36 -14.67
N VAL A 60 -20.38 52.91 -15.29
CA VAL A 60 -21.73 52.34 -15.26
C VAL A 60 -21.73 51.31 -16.36
N VAL A 61 -21.92 50.07 -16.03
CA VAL A 61 -22.07 48.97 -17.02
C VAL A 61 -23.44 49.20 -17.70
N ASP A 62 -23.40 49.56 -18.98
CA ASP A 62 -24.61 49.82 -19.77
C ASP A 62 -25.01 48.51 -20.52
N PHE A 63 -25.91 47.77 -19.90
CA PHE A 63 -26.44 46.52 -20.43
C PHE A 63 -27.35 46.71 -21.67
N GLN A 64 -27.85 47.93 -21.92
CA GLN A 64 -28.72 48.21 -23.07
C GLN A 64 -27.96 48.19 -24.39
N ASN A 65 -26.67 48.45 -24.40
CA ASN A 65 -25.84 48.48 -25.58
C ASN A 65 -25.02 47.17 -25.77
N GLU A 66 -25.00 46.30 -24.78
CA GLU A 66 -24.33 45.00 -24.86
C GLU A 66 -25.22 43.98 -25.63
N ARG A 67 -24.71 43.38 -26.71
CA ARG A 67 -25.37 42.33 -27.42
C ARG A 67 -25.17 40.93 -26.81
N ALA A 68 -24.24 40.81 -25.86
CA ALA A 68 -23.96 39.58 -25.21
C ALA A 68 -25.02 39.24 -24.16
N PRO A 69 -25.55 38.03 -24.11
CA PRO A 69 -26.52 37.61 -23.11
C PRO A 69 -25.93 37.47 -21.70
N MET A 70 -24.62 37.58 -21.59
CA MET A 70 -23.85 37.53 -20.35
C MET A 70 -22.69 38.53 -20.44
N VAL A 71 -22.58 39.41 -19.44
CA VAL A 71 -21.56 40.45 -19.33
C VAL A 71 -20.61 40.19 -18.17
N GLU A 72 -19.32 40.18 -18.46
CA GLU A 72 -18.30 40.16 -17.42
C GLU A 72 -18.09 41.56 -16.86
N ILE A 73 -18.12 41.65 -15.54
CA ILE A 73 -17.91 42.93 -14.83
C ILE A 73 -16.52 42.88 -14.20
N HIS A 74 -15.50 43.24 -14.96
CA HIS A 74 -14.10 43.24 -14.52
C HIS A 74 -13.51 44.65 -14.31
N ASP A 75 -14.32 45.68 -14.50
CA ASP A 75 -13.89 47.06 -14.35
C ASP A 75 -13.71 47.50 -12.91
N GLN A 76 -13.32 48.77 -12.73
CA GLN A 76 -13.07 49.36 -11.42
C GLN A 76 -14.37 49.57 -10.63
N TRP A 77 -14.47 48.94 -9.50
CA TRP A 77 -15.59 49.07 -8.57
C TRP A 77 -15.24 49.97 -7.42
N ARG A 78 -16.26 50.64 -6.87
CA ARG A 78 -16.12 51.35 -5.61
C ARG A 78 -15.86 50.37 -4.49
N PHE A 79 -14.78 50.58 -3.74
CA PHE A 79 -14.34 49.69 -2.66
C PHE A 79 -14.06 50.49 -1.39
N HIS A 80 -14.52 49.99 -0.27
CA HIS A 80 -14.25 50.58 1.05
C HIS A 80 -14.03 49.47 2.09
N THR A 81 -13.05 49.67 2.97
CA THR A 81 -12.81 48.81 4.13
C THR A 81 -13.66 49.31 5.31
N GLY A 82 -14.09 48.36 6.17
CA GLY A 82 -14.99 48.67 7.28
C GLY A 82 -16.40 48.17 7.00
N ASP A 83 -17.33 48.57 7.86
CA ASP A 83 -18.71 48.08 7.85
C ASP A 83 -19.72 49.14 8.24
N ASP A 84 -20.64 49.42 7.35
CA ASP A 84 -21.83 50.24 7.61
C ASP A 84 -23.00 49.69 6.79
N PRO A 85 -24.09 49.24 7.42
CA PRO A 85 -25.26 48.69 6.71
C PRO A 85 -25.88 49.69 5.73
N ARG A 86 -25.71 51.03 5.91
CA ARG A 86 -26.18 52.04 4.99
C ARG A 86 -25.51 51.97 3.62
N TRP A 87 -24.38 51.30 3.51
CA TRP A 87 -23.65 51.12 2.26
C TRP A 87 -24.38 50.19 1.25
N SER A 88 -25.42 49.50 1.68
CA SER A 88 -26.32 48.77 0.78
C SER A 88 -27.33 49.68 0.07
N ASP A 89 -27.61 50.87 0.61
CA ASP A 89 -28.62 51.83 0.09
C ASP A 89 -28.18 52.37 -1.28
N PRO A 90 -29.01 52.28 -2.35
CA PRO A 90 -28.70 52.84 -3.66
C PRO A 90 -28.45 54.37 -3.63
N ALA A 91 -29.07 55.10 -2.70
CA ALA A 91 -28.93 56.54 -2.54
C ALA A 91 -27.63 56.94 -1.82
N PHE A 92 -26.87 56.01 -1.25
CA PHE A 92 -25.63 56.31 -0.57
C PHE A 92 -24.58 56.89 -1.52
N ASP A 93 -23.97 58.03 -1.14
CA ASP A 93 -22.89 58.65 -1.91
C ASP A 93 -21.54 57.92 -1.68
N ASP A 94 -21.15 57.15 -2.65
CA ASP A 94 -19.90 56.36 -2.70
C ASP A 94 -18.78 57.06 -3.50
N SER A 95 -18.94 58.34 -3.85
CA SER A 95 -18.00 59.08 -4.70
C SER A 95 -16.58 59.17 -4.11
N SER A 96 -16.46 59.17 -2.79
CA SER A 96 -15.19 59.18 -2.06
C SER A 96 -14.48 57.81 -1.98
N TRP A 97 -15.15 56.73 -2.39
CA TRP A 97 -14.59 55.40 -2.32
C TRP A 97 -13.50 55.19 -3.36
N LYS A 98 -12.50 54.36 -3.01
CA LYS A 98 -11.41 53.99 -3.92
C LYS A 98 -11.92 53.06 -4.99
N LEU A 99 -11.39 53.22 -6.20
CA LEU A 99 -11.68 52.31 -7.30
C LEU A 99 -10.63 51.18 -7.31
N ILE A 100 -11.10 49.92 -7.31
CA ILE A 100 -10.26 48.74 -7.47
C ILE A 100 -10.90 47.76 -8.46
N ARG A 101 -10.12 46.89 -9.02
CA ARG A 101 -10.61 45.82 -9.92
C ARG A 101 -11.36 44.76 -9.14
N SER A 102 -12.47 44.26 -9.71
CA SER A 102 -13.30 43.25 -9.08
C SER A 102 -12.88 41.81 -9.42
N ASP A 103 -12.00 41.64 -10.43
CA ASP A 103 -11.49 40.36 -10.92
C ASP A 103 -10.14 39.94 -10.30
N GLN A 104 -9.66 40.73 -9.35
CA GLN A 104 -8.39 40.51 -8.65
C GLN A 104 -8.55 40.70 -7.14
N PRO A 105 -7.81 39.91 -6.35
CA PRO A 105 -7.77 40.09 -4.90
C PRO A 105 -7.35 41.52 -4.51
N TRP A 106 -7.94 42.06 -3.44
CA TRP A 106 -7.59 43.41 -2.95
C TRP A 106 -6.17 43.48 -2.36
N ASP A 107 -5.57 42.32 -1.99
CA ASP A 107 -4.20 42.26 -1.47
C ASP A 107 -3.19 42.84 -2.46
N GLY A 108 -3.33 42.57 -3.75
CA GLY A 108 -2.50 43.09 -4.83
C GLY A 108 -2.82 44.58 -5.18
N GLN A 109 -3.88 45.16 -4.64
CA GLN A 109 -4.40 46.46 -5.01
C GLN A 109 -4.23 47.54 -3.89
N GLY A 110 -3.27 47.30 -3.00
CA GLY A 110 -2.93 48.26 -1.93
C GLY A 110 -3.58 47.94 -0.58
N TYR A 111 -4.20 46.78 -0.42
CA TYR A 111 -4.79 46.31 0.83
C TYR A 111 -4.16 45.00 1.31
N SER A 112 -2.86 44.88 1.10
CA SER A 112 -2.11 43.67 1.44
C SER A 112 -2.31 43.27 2.90
N GLY A 113 -2.72 42.02 3.11
CA GLY A 113 -2.96 41.44 4.43
C GLY A 113 -4.18 42.05 5.16
N TYR A 114 -5.02 42.85 4.52
CA TYR A 114 -6.26 43.35 5.14
C TYR A 114 -7.22 42.18 5.41
N ARG A 115 -7.72 42.16 6.64
CA ARG A 115 -8.74 41.19 7.12
C ARG A 115 -9.81 42.00 7.87
N GLY A 116 -11.04 41.50 7.79
CA GLY A 116 -12.19 42.19 8.34
C GLY A 116 -13.28 42.43 7.30
N MET A 117 -14.11 43.44 7.55
CA MET A 117 -15.22 43.80 6.66
C MET A 117 -14.75 44.68 5.52
N ALA A 118 -15.25 44.44 4.33
CA ALA A 118 -15.07 45.29 3.16
C ALA A 118 -16.32 45.26 2.28
N TRP A 119 -16.52 46.33 1.54
CA TRP A 119 -17.65 46.50 0.65
C TRP A 119 -17.18 46.83 -0.76
N TYR A 120 -17.83 46.20 -1.75
CA TYR A 120 -17.78 46.55 -3.16
C TYR A 120 -19.12 47.12 -3.58
N ARG A 121 -19.13 48.13 -4.44
CA ARG A 121 -20.33 48.71 -5.03
C ARG A 121 -20.12 49.02 -6.50
N PHE A 122 -21.14 48.73 -7.32
CA PHE A 122 -21.18 49.09 -8.73
C PHE A 122 -22.63 49.32 -9.18
N ARG A 123 -22.81 49.98 -10.31
CA ARG A 123 -24.11 50.24 -10.91
C ARG A 123 -24.20 49.61 -12.27
N VAL A 124 -25.32 48.94 -12.53
CA VAL A 124 -25.66 48.33 -13.80
C VAL A 124 -26.84 49.04 -14.40
N LEU A 125 -26.75 49.43 -15.66
CA LEU A 125 -27.88 50.02 -16.38
C LEU A 125 -28.66 48.92 -17.11
N LEU A 126 -29.85 48.60 -16.62
CA LEU A 126 -30.68 47.54 -17.15
C LEU A 126 -31.60 48.04 -18.26
N PRO A 127 -31.87 47.22 -19.33
CA PRO A 127 -32.91 47.50 -20.29
C PRO A 127 -34.28 47.42 -19.62
N ALA A 128 -35.29 48.08 -20.23
CA ALA A 128 -36.67 47.92 -19.78
C ALA A 128 -37.15 46.49 -20.02
N ASN A 129 -37.78 45.89 -19.00
CA ASN A 129 -38.33 44.52 -19.03
C ASN A 129 -37.35 43.46 -19.55
N PRO A 130 -36.19 43.29 -18.93
CA PRO A 130 -35.23 42.28 -19.32
C PRO A 130 -35.77 40.88 -19.03
N ALA A 131 -35.18 39.85 -19.69
CA ALA A 131 -35.33 38.48 -19.29
C ALA A 131 -34.93 38.28 -17.82
N PRO A 132 -35.34 37.19 -17.15
CA PRO A 132 -34.89 36.93 -15.79
C PRO A 132 -33.36 36.97 -15.71
N LEU A 133 -32.85 37.85 -14.86
CA LEU A 133 -31.41 38.08 -14.69
C LEU A 133 -30.86 37.35 -13.47
N ALA A 134 -29.63 36.90 -13.56
CA ALA A 134 -28.87 36.37 -12.45
C ALA A 134 -27.48 36.99 -12.36
N LEU A 135 -26.94 37.02 -11.15
CA LEU A 135 -25.59 37.43 -10.85
C LEU A 135 -24.74 36.17 -10.53
N PHE A 136 -23.67 35.99 -11.25
CA PHE A 136 -22.70 34.93 -10.96
C PHE A 136 -21.60 35.52 -10.09
N ILE A 137 -21.47 34.95 -8.87
CA ILE A 137 -20.40 35.26 -7.94
C ILE A 137 -19.35 34.17 -8.03
N PRO A 138 -18.12 34.48 -8.43
CA PRO A 138 -17.00 33.54 -8.42
C PRO A 138 -16.60 33.19 -7.00
N VAL A 139 -15.60 32.33 -6.86
CA VAL A 139 -15.03 32.00 -5.55
C VAL A 139 -14.58 33.28 -4.84
N ILE A 140 -15.09 33.50 -3.64
CA ILE A 140 -14.65 34.54 -2.68
C ILE A 140 -14.17 33.82 -1.42
N TYR A 141 -12.93 34.08 -1.02
CA TYR A 141 -12.43 33.56 0.25
C TYR A 141 -12.96 34.39 1.40
N GLY A 142 -13.97 33.89 2.06
CA GLY A 142 -14.67 34.57 3.14
C GLY A 142 -16.18 34.44 3.03
N THR A 143 -16.91 35.01 4.01
CA THR A 143 -18.37 35.09 3.93
C THR A 143 -18.78 36.38 3.26
N TYR A 144 -19.93 36.37 2.58
CA TYR A 144 -20.42 37.54 1.91
C TYR A 144 -21.95 37.60 1.86
N GLN A 145 -22.43 38.83 1.73
CA GLN A 145 -23.82 39.17 1.42
C GLN A 145 -23.85 40.00 0.15
N VAL A 146 -24.85 39.76 -0.70
CA VAL A 146 -25.10 40.49 -1.94
C VAL A 146 -26.42 41.25 -1.81
N PHE A 147 -26.38 42.53 -2.06
CA PHE A 147 -27.54 43.40 -2.06
C PHE A 147 -27.80 43.98 -3.45
N ALA A 148 -29.06 44.01 -3.86
CA ALA A 148 -29.53 44.69 -5.05
C ALA A 148 -30.51 45.78 -4.61
N ASP A 149 -30.18 47.06 -4.90
CA ASP A 149 -30.91 48.27 -4.43
C ASP A 149 -31.31 48.21 -2.94
N GLY A 150 -30.33 47.86 -2.09
CA GLY A 150 -30.51 47.76 -0.64
C GLY A 150 -31.18 46.47 -0.14
N ARG A 151 -31.74 45.65 -1.00
CA ARG A 151 -32.37 44.38 -0.65
C ARG A 151 -31.36 43.21 -0.71
N LEU A 152 -31.26 42.44 0.37
CA LEU A 152 -30.44 41.22 0.39
C LEU A 152 -31.01 40.18 -0.61
N VAL A 153 -30.23 39.84 -1.61
CA VAL A 153 -30.60 38.86 -2.67
C VAL A 153 -29.83 37.55 -2.56
N GLY A 154 -28.69 37.52 -1.86
CA GLY A 154 -27.93 36.28 -1.67
C GLY A 154 -26.88 36.41 -0.59
N GLN A 155 -26.48 35.30 -0.03
CA GLN A 155 -25.42 35.26 0.98
C GLN A 155 -24.69 33.91 0.99
N LEU A 156 -23.46 33.93 1.48
CA LEU A 156 -22.66 32.73 1.80
C LEU A 156 -22.12 32.87 3.22
N GLY A 157 -22.43 31.89 4.07
CA GLY A 157 -22.02 31.87 5.47
C GLY A 157 -22.73 32.92 6.34
N GLY A 158 -22.32 33.03 7.61
CA GLY A 158 -22.82 34.03 8.56
C GLY A 158 -21.82 35.15 8.81
N LEU A 159 -22.31 36.37 9.00
CA LEU A 159 -21.46 37.51 9.32
C LEU A 159 -21.49 37.83 10.84
N PRO A 160 -20.37 38.29 11.43
CA PRO A 160 -20.41 38.80 12.79
C PRO A 160 -21.29 40.09 12.88
N PRO A 161 -22.04 40.32 13.98
CA PRO A 161 -22.10 39.58 15.23
C PRO A 161 -23.28 38.62 15.37
N GLU A 162 -24.01 38.33 14.30
CA GLU A 162 -25.30 37.56 14.33
C GLU A 162 -25.19 36.15 14.90
N ASN A 163 -24.04 35.52 14.83
CA ASN A 163 -23.80 34.24 15.49
C ASN A 163 -22.39 34.24 16.08
N GLY A 164 -22.25 34.12 17.39
CA GLY A 164 -20.97 34.06 18.10
C GLY A 164 -19.97 32.98 17.67
N LEU A 165 -20.24 32.34 16.56
CA LEU A 165 -19.45 31.36 15.82
C LEU A 165 -19.20 31.81 14.38
N ALA A 166 -19.04 33.11 14.13
CA ALA A 166 -18.67 33.62 12.81
C ALA A 166 -17.29 33.10 12.40
N PHE A 167 -17.24 31.84 12.09
CA PHE A 167 -16.11 31.22 11.45
C PHE A 167 -16.33 31.23 9.99
N SER A 168 -15.53 31.94 9.29
CA SER A 168 -15.55 31.58 7.90
C SER A 168 -14.31 31.99 7.20
N PHE A 169 -13.42 31.09 7.19
CA PHE A 169 -12.61 30.85 6.05
C PHE A 169 -13.37 29.87 5.12
N THR A 170 -14.65 30.19 4.88
CA THR A 170 -15.51 29.36 4.06
C THR A 170 -15.19 29.64 2.60
N VAL A 171 -14.70 28.64 1.89
CA VAL A 171 -14.70 28.63 0.43
C VAL A 171 -16.01 27.98 0.01
N GLY A 172 -16.80 28.72 -0.74
CA GLY A 172 -17.99 28.16 -1.38
C GLY A 172 -17.73 28.02 -2.86
N SER A 173 -18.33 26.99 -3.44
CA SER A 173 -18.45 26.90 -4.88
C SER A 173 -19.10 28.17 -5.44
N GLU A 174 -18.73 28.53 -6.65
CA GLU A 174 -19.35 29.58 -7.46
C GLU A 174 -20.87 29.58 -7.33
N ARG A 175 -21.47 30.75 -7.11
CA ARG A 175 -22.90 30.86 -6.89
C ARG A 175 -23.59 31.69 -7.96
N LEU A 176 -24.70 31.16 -8.42
CA LEU A 176 -25.66 31.88 -9.23
C LEU A 176 -26.76 32.44 -8.31
N ILE A 177 -26.91 33.77 -8.26
CA ILE A 177 -27.89 34.47 -7.45
C ILE A 177 -28.93 35.07 -8.39
N PRO A 178 -30.17 34.53 -8.44
CA PRO A 178 -31.22 35.12 -9.24
C PRO A 178 -31.59 36.49 -8.72
N LEU A 179 -31.68 37.49 -9.61
CA LEU A 179 -32.13 38.82 -9.25
C LEU A 179 -33.65 38.85 -9.25
N PRO A 180 -34.28 39.43 -8.21
CA PRO A 180 -35.74 39.54 -8.14
C PRO A 180 -36.31 40.35 -9.29
N HIS A 181 -37.36 39.83 -9.93
CA HIS A 181 -37.95 40.45 -11.12
C HIS A 181 -38.54 41.86 -10.85
N ASP A 182 -39.04 42.06 -9.64
CA ASP A 182 -39.54 43.39 -9.21
C ASP A 182 -38.46 44.47 -9.22
N LEU A 183 -37.20 44.12 -9.00
CA LEU A 183 -36.06 45.05 -9.07
C LEU A 183 -35.54 45.26 -10.51
N THR A 184 -35.77 44.31 -11.39
CA THR A 184 -35.21 44.32 -12.76
C THR A 184 -36.21 44.79 -13.82
N SER A 185 -37.51 44.60 -13.61
CA SER A 185 -38.57 44.84 -14.60
C SER A 185 -38.72 46.31 -15.04
N VAL A 186 -38.42 47.28 -14.18
CA VAL A 186 -38.59 48.71 -14.49
C VAL A 186 -37.49 49.20 -15.43
N GLY A 187 -36.34 48.56 -15.45
CA GLY A 187 -35.16 49.05 -16.17
C GLY A 187 -34.51 50.22 -15.47
N GLY A 188 -33.39 50.71 -16.01
CA GLY A 188 -32.63 51.80 -15.40
C GLY A 188 -31.47 51.34 -14.51
N PRO A 189 -30.89 52.22 -13.72
CA PRO A 189 -29.73 51.91 -12.89
C PRO A 189 -30.09 51.01 -11.70
N LEU A 190 -29.47 49.85 -11.61
CA LEU A 190 -29.53 48.93 -10.47
C LEU A 190 -28.18 48.98 -9.72
N THR A 191 -28.22 49.24 -8.41
CA THR A 191 -27.01 49.24 -7.57
C THR A 191 -26.81 47.86 -6.94
N ILE A 192 -25.67 47.24 -7.23
CA ILE A 192 -25.23 46.01 -6.55
C ILE A 192 -24.18 46.38 -5.50
N ALA A 193 -24.39 45.90 -4.30
CA ALA A 193 -23.41 46.02 -3.20
C ALA A 193 -23.07 44.64 -2.66
N ILE A 194 -21.78 44.37 -2.47
CA ILE A 194 -21.29 43.11 -1.92
C ILE A 194 -20.52 43.40 -0.63
N ARG A 195 -21.04 42.90 0.47
CA ARG A 195 -20.43 42.98 1.79
C ARG A 195 -19.66 41.69 2.04
N ILE A 196 -18.35 41.79 2.24
CA ILE A 196 -17.46 40.65 2.42
C ILE A 196 -16.82 40.72 3.80
N TRP A 197 -16.76 39.60 4.49
CA TRP A 197 -16.01 39.49 5.73
C TRP A 197 -14.98 38.38 5.65
N ILE A 198 -13.75 38.70 6.03
CA ILE A 198 -12.64 37.75 6.19
C ILE A 198 -12.24 37.75 7.66
N ASP A 199 -12.20 36.57 8.26
CA ASP A 199 -11.79 36.42 9.67
C ASP A 199 -10.40 37.02 9.87
N PRO A 200 -10.21 37.93 10.83
CA PRO A 200 -8.90 38.49 11.14
C PRO A 200 -7.84 37.48 11.52
N ARG A 201 -8.27 36.28 11.91
CA ARG A 201 -7.40 35.16 12.23
C ARG A 201 -7.04 34.31 11.00
N ALA A 202 -7.66 34.58 9.83
CA ALA A 202 -7.31 33.88 8.61
C ALA A 202 -5.84 34.10 8.26
N PRO A 203 -5.13 33.07 7.76
CA PRO A 203 -3.74 33.19 7.35
C PRO A 203 -3.57 34.35 6.36
N LYS A 204 -2.53 35.17 6.56
CA LYS A 204 -2.30 36.36 5.72
C LYS A 204 -1.92 36.01 4.29
N ASN A 205 -1.30 34.88 4.09
CA ASN A 205 -0.87 34.31 2.80
C ASN A 205 -1.91 33.39 2.14
N ALA A 206 -3.01 33.11 2.80
CA ALA A 206 -4.07 32.36 2.17
C ALA A 206 -4.84 33.28 1.25
N LEU A 207 -4.58 33.14 -0.03
CA LEU A 207 -5.42 33.60 -1.14
C LEU A 207 -6.08 34.96 -0.87
N GLY A 208 -5.63 36.01 -1.52
CA GLY A 208 -6.01 37.40 -1.27
C GLY A 208 -7.52 37.65 -1.11
N GLY A 209 -7.89 38.63 -0.33
CA GLY A 209 -9.30 38.90 -0.06
C GLY A 209 -10.07 39.42 -1.26
N GLY A 210 -11.36 39.13 -1.31
CA GLY A 210 -12.26 39.52 -2.39
C GLY A 210 -12.47 38.46 -3.48
N PRO A 211 -13.16 38.84 -4.57
CA PRO A 211 -13.40 37.95 -5.70
C PRO A 211 -12.10 37.51 -6.36
N GLN A 212 -12.04 36.24 -6.77
CA GLN A 212 -10.85 35.64 -7.43
C GLN A 212 -10.96 35.66 -8.96
N ALA A 213 -12.10 36.00 -9.51
CA ALA A 213 -12.37 36.16 -10.93
C ALA A 213 -13.46 37.21 -11.16
N ALA A 214 -13.73 37.52 -12.42
CA ALA A 214 -14.76 38.48 -12.78
C ALA A 214 -16.16 38.00 -12.38
N ILE A 215 -16.92 38.90 -11.77
CA ILE A 215 -18.36 38.72 -11.52
C ILE A 215 -19.09 38.87 -12.85
N ARG A 216 -20.15 38.08 -13.09
CA ARG A 216 -20.95 38.14 -14.31
C ARG A 216 -22.40 38.42 -13.98
N ILE A 217 -23.07 39.14 -14.91
CA ILE A 217 -24.51 39.35 -14.89
C ILE A 217 -25.08 39.00 -16.26
N GLY A 218 -26.24 38.38 -16.31
CA GLY A 218 -26.86 37.99 -17.58
C GLY A 218 -28.16 37.23 -17.41
N ASP A 219 -28.68 36.69 -18.51
CA ASP A 219 -29.86 35.84 -18.53
C ASP A 219 -29.67 34.63 -17.61
N ALA A 220 -30.64 34.40 -16.69
CA ALA A 220 -30.53 33.38 -15.66
C ALA A 220 -30.42 31.96 -16.23
N GLY A 221 -31.13 31.68 -17.37
CA GLY A 221 -31.06 30.36 -18.01
C GLY A 221 -29.71 30.10 -18.65
N LEU A 222 -29.19 31.06 -19.41
CA LEU A 222 -27.87 30.97 -20.04
C LEU A 222 -26.73 30.92 -18.99
N MET A 223 -26.88 31.64 -17.91
CA MET A 223 -25.92 31.61 -16.79
C MET A 223 -25.90 30.24 -16.08
N ASP A 224 -27.05 29.59 -15.96
CA ASP A 224 -27.13 28.24 -15.37
C ASP A 224 -26.51 27.18 -16.32
N GLU A 225 -26.78 27.28 -17.62
CA GLU A 225 -26.11 26.44 -18.62
C GLU A 225 -24.58 26.65 -18.59
N TRP A 226 -24.14 27.92 -18.57
CA TRP A 226 -22.73 28.26 -18.49
C TRP A 226 -22.09 27.72 -17.20
N LYS A 227 -22.75 27.87 -16.05
CA LYS A 227 -22.29 27.29 -14.78
C LYS A 227 -22.15 25.77 -14.87
N THR A 228 -23.12 25.12 -15.50
CA THR A 228 -23.06 23.67 -15.72
C THR A 228 -21.86 23.26 -16.56
N LEU A 229 -21.55 24.03 -17.62
CA LEU A 229 -20.36 23.82 -18.45
C LEU A 229 -19.07 24.06 -17.65
N GLN A 230 -19.02 25.08 -16.80
CA GLN A 230 -17.88 25.35 -15.94
C GLN A 230 -17.64 24.22 -14.93
N ILE A 231 -18.69 23.70 -14.28
CA ILE A 231 -18.60 22.55 -13.39
C ILE A 231 -18.06 21.32 -14.14
N ARG A 232 -18.55 21.07 -15.36
CA ARG A 232 -18.03 19.96 -16.20
C ARG A 232 -16.58 20.17 -16.60
N SER A 233 -16.20 21.39 -16.97
CA SER A 233 -14.81 21.74 -17.27
C SER A 233 -13.92 21.57 -16.06
N GLY A 234 -14.37 22.04 -14.89
CA GLY A 234 -13.67 21.84 -13.61
C GLY A 234 -13.47 20.36 -13.26
N PHE A 235 -14.48 19.51 -13.51
CA PHE A 235 -14.34 18.07 -13.32
C PHE A 235 -13.24 17.47 -14.22
N TRP A 236 -13.18 17.89 -15.49
CA TRP A 236 -12.13 17.42 -16.39
C TRP A 236 -10.75 17.93 -16.02
N SER A 237 -10.62 19.14 -15.45
CA SER A 237 -9.33 19.70 -15.02
C SER A 237 -8.69 18.91 -13.89
N VAL A 238 -9.50 18.27 -13.04
CA VAL A 238 -9.03 17.42 -11.92
C VAL A 238 -9.18 15.91 -12.20
N PHE A 239 -9.46 15.52 -13.45
CA PHE A 239 -9.76 14.15 -13.81
C PHE A 239 -8.62 13.18 -13.50
N ALA A 240 -7.36 13.59 -13.74
CA ALA A 240 -6.18 12.79 -13.39
C ALA A 240 -6.08 12.52 -11.89
N ALA A 241 -6.36 13.52 -11.04
CA ALA A 241 -6.39 13.35 -9.59
C ALA A 241 -7.53 12.41 -9.15
N ASN A 242 -8.69 12.47 -9.81
CA ASN A 242 -9.81 11.57 -9.55
C ASN A 242 -9.49 10.11 -9.93
N ILE A 243 -8.76 9.88 -11.02
CA ILE A 243 -8.25 8.54 -11.37
C ILE A 243 -7.29 8.03 -10.29
N LEU A 244 -6.36 8.87 -9.83
CA LEU A 244 -5.45 8.50 -8.75
C LEU A 244 -6.18 8.12 -7.46
N LEU A 245 -7.23 8.85 -7.11
CA LEU A 245 -8.09 8.49 -5.97
C LEU A 245 -8.65 7.07 -6.10
N LEU A 246 -9.18 6.71 -7.27
CA LEU A 246 -9.69 5.36 -7.53
C LEU A 246 -8.58 4.31 -7.46
N VAL A 247 -7.40 4.62 -8.00
CA VAL A 247 -6.22 3.74 -7.91
C VAL A 247 -5.83 3.50 -6.46
N TYR A 248 -5.75 4.54 -5.63
CA TYR A 248 -5.46 4.42 -4.21
C TYR A 248 -6.50 3.56 -3.48
N LEU A 249 -7.79 3.80 -3.74
CA LEU A 249 -8.88 3.03 -3.11
C LEU A 249 -8.82 1.55 -3.50
N ILE A 250 -8.68 1.24 -4.78
CA ILE A 250 -8.60 -0.14 -5.27
C ILE A 250 -7.34 -0.83 -4.74
N ALA A 251 -6.18 -0.17 -4.79
CA ALA A 251 -4.92 -0.72 -4.29
C ALA A 251 -4.99 -0.98 -2.78
N GLY A 252 -5.55 -0.03 -2.02
CA GLY A 252 -5.75 -0.17 -0.58
C GLY A 252 -6.68 -1.33 -0.21
N CYS A 253 -7.83 -1.45 -0.87
CA CYS A 253 -8.77 -2.55 -0.65
C CYS A 253 -8.16 -3.91 -1.05
N ALA A 254 -7.45 -3.98 -2.17
CA ALA A 254 -6.78 -5.20 -2.62
C ALA A 254 -5.67 -5.63 -1.63
N ALA A 255 -4.84 -4.69 -1.17
CA ALA A 255 -3.81 -4.98 -0.18
C ALA A 255 -4.39 -5.42 1.16
N LEU A 256 -5.50 -4.79 1.61
CA LEU A 256 -6.22 -5.22 2.81
C LEU A 256 -6.77 -6.65 2.65
N GLY A 257 -7.34 -6.97 1.49
CA GLY A 257 -7.77 -8.33 1.16
C GLY A 257 -6.62 -9.35 1.23
N LEU A 258 -5.45 -9.02 0.68
CA LEU A 258 -4.25 -9.86 0.76
C LEU A 258 -3.79 -10.04 2.21
N PHE A 259 -3.81 -9.00 3.03
CA PHE A 259 -3.49 -9.09 4.44
C PHE A 259 -4.45 -10.01 5.21
N LEU A 260 -5.77 -9.91 4.94
CA LEU A 260 -6.76 -10.79 5.57
C LEU A 260 -6.56 -12.28 5.21
N LEU A 261 -6.08 -12.55 4.00
CA LEU A 261 -5.73 -13.90 3.56
C LEU A 261 -4.39 -14.38 4.15
N ARG A 262 -3.45 -13.46 4.45
CA ARG A 262 -2.10 -13.75 4.97
C ARG A 262 -1.71 -12.79 6.09
N PRO A 263 -2.24 -12.93 7.30
CA PRO A 263 -1.98 -12.00 8.43
C PRO A 263 -0.51 -11.94 8.88
N GLY A 264 0.30 -12.93 8.51
CA GLY A 264 1.74 -12.95 8.77
C GLY A 264 2.53 -11.89 7.98
N GLU A 265 2.02 -11.45 6.84
CA GLU A 265 2.68 -10.49 5.95
C GLU A 265 2.16 -9.07 6.22
N ARG A 266 2.67 -8.44 7.29
CA ARG A 266 2.20 -7.13 7.78
C ARG A 266 2.47 -5.97 6.81
N GLU A 267 3.34 -6.13 5.83
CA GLU A 267 3.58 -5.13 4.78
C GLU A 267 2.31 -4.79 3.99
N TYR A 268 1.44 -5.75 3.70
CA TYR A 268 0.17 -5.49 3.02
C TYR A 268 -0.75 -4.59 3.84
N LEU A 269 -0.78 -4.76 5.19
CA LEU A 269 -1.57 -3.90 6.07
C LEU A 269 -1.09 -2.45 6.01
N TRP A 270 0.22 -2.23 6.10
CA TRP A 270 0.78 -0.88 6.10
C TRP A 270 0.65 -0.20 4.75
N PHE A 271 0.77 -0.95 3.65
CA PHE A 271 0.48 -0.43 2.32
C PHE A 271 -1.00 -0.09 2.16
N ALA A 272 -1.92 -0.95 2.59
CA ALA A 272 -3.34 -0.66 2.59
C ALA A 272 -3.69 0.62 3.37
N ALA A 273 -3.12 0.79 4.56
CA ALA A 273 -3.31 1.99 5.37
C ALA A 273 -2.79 3.26 4.68
N THR A 274 -1.64 3.18 3.99
CA THR A 274 -1.10 4.27 3.17
C THR A 274 -2.09 4.67 2.08
N GLU A 275 -2.56 3.71 1.30
CA GLU A 275 -3.42 3.95 0.16
C GLU A 275 -4.80 4.47 0.57
N LEU A 276 -5.38 3.92 1.63
CA LEU A 276 -6.66 4.40 2.15
C LEU A 276 -6.56 5.82 2.74
N ALA A 277 -5.42 6.18 3.34
CA ALA A 277 -5.18 7.55 3.80
C ALA A 277 -5.04 8.51 2.61
N ASN A 278 -4.33 8.13 1.54
CA ASN A 278 -4.24 8.91 0.29
C ASN A 278 -5.59 9.04 -0.40
N ALA A 279 -6.41 7.98 -0.40
CA ALA A 279 -7.78 8.03 -0.90
C ALA A 279 -8.66 8.98 -0.08
N GLY A 280 -8.53 8.96 1.25
CA GLY A 280 -9.21 9.89 2.15
C GLY A 280 -8.82 11.35 1.89
N PHE A 281 -7.53 11.61 1.67
CA PHE A 281 -7.02 12.92 1.27
C PHE A 281 -7.65 13.40 -0.03
N GLY A 282 -7.64 12.58 -1.10
CA GLY A 282 -8.25 12.94 -2.38
C GLY A 282 -9.76 13.15 -2.29
N ALA A 283 -10.48 12.33 -1.51
CA ALA A 283 -11.92 12.47 -1.29
C ALA A 283 -12.28 13.78 -0.58
N LEU A 284 -11.43 14.23 0.35
CA LEU A 284 -11.63 15.50 1.07
C LEU A 284 -11.55 16.72 0.12
N TRP A 285 -10.61 16.71 -0.82
CA TRP A 285 -10.48 17.75 -1.84
C TRP A 285 -11.64 17.75 -2.86
N ILE A 286 -12.14 16.56 -3.22
CA ILE A 286 -13.36 16.47 -4.04
C ILE A 286 -14.57 17.02 -3.27
N TYR A 287 -14.70 16.71 -1.99
CA TYR A 287 -15.79 17.21 -1.16
C TYR A 287 -15.77 18.74 -1.07
N GLU A 288 -14.60 19.33 -0.87
CA GLU A 288 -14.41 20.79 -0.85
C GLU A 288 -14.83 21.45 -2.16
N ALA A 289 -14.53 20.85 -3.30
CA ALA A 289 -14.89 21.40 -4.62
C ALA A 289 -16.41 21.57 -4.82
N PHE A 290 -17.25 20.79 -4.11
CA PHE A 290 -18.70 20.81 -4.26
C PHE A 290 -19.45 21.42 -3.07
N HIS A 291 -18.79 21.62 -1.93
CA HIS A 291 -19.44 22.07 -0.70
C HIS A 291 -18.74 23.30 -0.12
N ALA A 292 -19.54 24.15 0.52
CA ALA A 292 -18.98 25.24 1.32
C ALA A 292 -18.40 24.65 2.62
N VAL A 293 -17.10 24.76 2.81
CA VAL A 293 -16.38 24.16 3.93
C VAL A 293 -15.47 25.19 4.62
N ASP A 294 -15.17 24.96 5.89
CA ASP A 294 -14.11 25.71 6.56
C ASP A 294 -12.74 25.15 6.12
N LEU A 295 -11.99 25.93 5.36
CA LEU A 295 -10.67 25.54 4.83
C LEU A 295 -9.67 25.15 5.93
N ARG A 296 -9.79 25.71 7.14
CA ARG A 296 -8.90 25.33 8.25
C ARG A 296 -9.09 23.87 8.63
N VAL A 297 -10.36 23.41 8.65
CA VAL A 297 -10.68 22.01 8.93
C VAL A 297 -10.18 21.13 7.80
N VAL A 298 -10.39 21.54 6.54
CA VAL A 298 -9.92 20.81 5.36
C VAL A 298 -8.40 20.66 5.37
N PHE A 299 -7.66 21.75 5.57
CA PHE A 299 -6.19 21.71 5.63
C PHE A 299 -5.69 20.88 6.80
N ALA A 300 -6.26 21.04 8.01
CA ALA A 300 -5.86 20.26 9.16
C ALA A 300 -6.11 18.74 8.94
N LEU A 301 -7.27 18.36 8.40
CA LEU A 301 -7.58 16.96 8.08
C LEU A 301 -6.69 16.42 6.96
N SER A 302 -6.43 17.23 5.92
CA SER A 302 -5.54 16.88 4.82
C SER A 302 -4.12 16.56 5.30
N ASP A 303 -3.56 17.43 6.15
CA ASP A 303 -2.21 17.25 6.67
C ASP A 303 -2.14 16.08 7.68
N CYS A 304 -3.20 15.85 8.45
CA CYS A 304 -3.29 14.66 9.31
C CYS A 304 -3.32 13.36 8.47
N LEU A 305 -4.12 13.31 7.40
CA LEU A 305 -4.18 12.16 6.51
C LEU A 305 -2.84 11.94 5.79
N GLN A 306 -2.19 13.02 5.36
CA GLN A 306 -0.86 12.96 4.75
C GLN A 306 0.20 12.46 5.73
N ALA A 307 0.14 12.87 7.00
CA ALA A 307 1.03 12.36 8.05
C ALA A 307 0.80 10.86 8.29
N VAL A 308 -0.46 10.43 8.40
CA VAL A 308 -0.80 9.00 8.53
C VAL A 308 -0.28 8.20 7.34
N SER A 309 -0.50 8.69 6.11
CA SER A 309 0.03 8.07 4.89
C SER A 309 1.55 7.96 4.94
N SER A 310 2.26 9.04 5.30
CA SER A 310 3.72 9.05 5.38
C SER A 310 4.28 8.08 6.42
N ILE A 311 3.65 7.99 7.59
CA ILE A 311 4.02 7.06 8.66
C ILE A 311 3.82 5.62 8.19
N CYS A 312 2.65 5.30 7.62
CA CYS A 312 2.33 3.97 7.13
C CYS A 312 3.24 3.55 5.97
N PHE A 313 3.54 4.47 5.04
CA PHE A 313 4.47 4.24 3.94
C PHE A 313 5.90 3.97 4.43
N LEU A 314 6.38 4.69 5.45
CA LEU A 314 7.68 4.43 6.05
C LEU A 314 7.74 3.02 6.66
N ILE A 315 6.71 2.64 7.43
CA ILE A 315 6.64 1.31 8.05
C ILE A 315 6.57 0.23 6.96
N PHE A 316 5.77 0.46 5.92
CA PHE A 316 5.68 -0.41 4.75
C PHE A 316 7.04 -0.62 4.09
N LEU A 317 7.78 0.44 3.78
CA LEU A 317 9.11 0.34 3.16
C LEU A 317 10.10 -0.44 4.03
N PHE A 318 10.11 -0.22 5.35
CA PHE A 318 10.98 -0.96 6.26
C PHE A 318 10.60 -2.44 6.34
N ALA A 319 9.31 -2.77 6.32
CA ALA A 319 8.83 -4.15 6.26
C ALA A 319 9.17 -4.81 4.91
N LEU A 320 8.90 -4.12 3.80
CA LEU A 320 9.16 -4.60 2.44
C LEU A 320 10.65 -4.90 2.22
N LEU A 321 11.53 -3.99 2.63
CA LEU A 321 12.97 -4.10 2.44
C LEU A 321 13.66 -4.97 3.52
N LYS A 322 12.92 -5.45 4.52
CA LYS A 322 13.45 -6.20 5.68
C LYS A 322 14.64 -5.51 6.35
N HIS A 323 14.59 -4.16 6.40
CA HIS A 323 15.67 -3.36 6.95
C HIS A 323 15.49 -3.16 8.45
N ARG A 324 16.62 -3.17 9.21
CA ARG A 324 16.59 -2.89 10.66
C ARG A 324 16.28 -1.41 10.89
N LYS A 325 15.49 -1.12 11.94
CA LYS A 325 15.16 0.25 12.36
C LYS A 325 16.42 0.94 12.87
N THR A 326 16.97 1.86 12.08
CA THR A 326 18.17 2.66 12.37
C THR A 326 17.76 4.08 12.76
N TRP A 327 18.74 4.95 13.03
CA TRP A 327 18.49 6.38 13.28
C TRP A 327 17.74 7.06 12.11
N VAL A 328 17.97 6.62 10.87
CA VAL A 328 17.24 7.09 9.67
C VAL A 328 15.73 6.87 9.80
N TYR A 329 15.32 5.70 10.32
CA TYR A 329 13.92 5.41 10.58
C TYR A 329 13.29 6.40 11.58
N TRP A 330 14.00 6.66 12.69
CA TRP A 330 13.46 7.51 13.75
C TRP A 330 13.41 8.98 13.35
N ILE A 331 14.37 9.48 12.56
CA ILE A 331 14.32 10.83 11.99
C ILE A 331 13.13 10.96 11.02
N ALA A 332 12.95 9.99 10.10
CA ALA A 332 11.82 10.01 9.18
C ALA A 332 10.47 9.91 9.92
N MET A 333 10.39 9.08 10.96
CA MET A 333 9.18 8.94 11.78
C MET A 333 8.86 10.25 12.53
N ALA A 334 9.83 10.87 13.16
CA ALA A 334 9.67 12.16 13.83
C ALA A 334 9.25 13.26 12.86
N SER A 335 9.87 13.28 11.68
CA SER A 335 9.54 14.19 10.58
C SER A 335 8.06 14.01 10.13
N ALA A 336 7.62 12.78 9.90
CA ALA A 336 6.24 12.49 9.51
C ALA A 336 5.21 12.86 10.60
N LEU A 337 5.54 12.62 11.86
CA LEU A 337 4.68 12.99 13.00
C LEU A 337 4.55 14.51 13.17
N LEU A 338 5.58 15.27 12.81
CA LEU A 338 5.59 16.72 12.88
C LEU A 338 5.03 17.39 11.61
N ALA A 339 4.76 16.63 10.56
CA ALA A 339 4.25 17.16 9.29
C ALA A 339 2.96 18.02 9.40
N PRO A 340 1.99 17.74 10.31
CA PRO A 340 0.83 18.59 10.50
C PRO A 340 1.12 19.94 11.20
N LEU A 341 2.30 20.14 11.76
CA LEU A 341 2.63 21.34 12.53
C LEU A 341 2.46 22.66 11.74
N PRO A 342 2.90 22.75 10.47
CA PRO A 342 2.67 23.95 9.66
C PRO A 342 1.20 24.30 9.49
N ALA A 343 0.32 23.30 9.29
CA ALA A 343 -1.13 23.55 9.21
C ALA A 343 -1.70 24.04 10.54
N LEU A 344 -1.28 23.45 11.66
CA LEU A 344 -1.69 23.90 12.99
C LEU A 344 -1.23 25.35 13.27
N MET A 345 -0.06 25.75 12.80
CA MET A 345 0.42 27.11 12.87
C MET A 345 -0.48 28.06 12.05
N ASN A 346 -0.87 27.66 10.84
CA ASN A 346 -1.78 28.42 10.00
C ASN A 346 -3.18 28.52 10.61
N VAL A 347 -3.72 27.43 11.14
CA VAL A 347 -5.05 27.39 11.79
C VAL A 347 -5.09 28.29 13.02
N SER A 348 -4.02 28.28 13.82
CA SER A 348 -3.92 29.08 15.05
C SER A 348 -3.51 30.53 14.81
N SER A 349 -3.27 30.94 13.56
CA SER A 349 -2.74 32.27 13.21
C SER A 349 -1.40 32.61 13.89
N VAL A 350 -0.67 31.58 14.30
CA VAL A 350 0.65 31.70 14.90
C VAL A 350 1.71 31.63 13.81
N GLY A 351 2.48 32.68 13.66
CA GLY A 351 3.56 32.75 12.68
C GLY A 351 3.23 33.63 11.46
N ASN A 352 4.20 33.78 10.60
CA ASN A 352 4.09 34.44 9.30
C ASN A 352 4.48 33.42 8.20
N ASP A 353 4.36 33.82 6.95
CA ASP A 353 4.63 32.95 5.80
C ASP A 353 6.03 32.31 5.85
N LEU A 354 7.02 33.08 6.28
CA LEU A 354 8.40 32.61 6.41
C LEU A 354 8.51 31.51 7.47
N THR A 355 7.89 31.70 8.65
CA THR A 355 7.93 30.71 9.74
C THR A 355 7.17 29.43 9.38
N THR A 356 6.06 29.55 8.68
CA THR A 356 5.26 28.40 8.22
C THR A 356 6.00 27.61 7.15
N ASN A 357 6.59 28.28 6.17
CA ASN A 357 7.41 27.61 5.13
C ASN A 357 8.67 26.96 5.72
N ALA A 358 9.32 27.62 6.71
CA ALA A 358 10.45 27.05 7.42
C ALA A 358 10.03 25.81 8.24
N ALA A 359 8.90 25.85 8.92
CA ALA A 359 8.35 24.71 9.66
C ALA A 359 8.05 23.54 8.71
N PHE A 360 7.46 23.84 7.54
CA PHE A 360 7.22 22.85 6.50
C PHE A 360 8.53 22.21 6.01
N ALA A 361 9.53 23.01 5.66
CA ALA A 361 10.83 22.49 5.22
C ALA A 361 11.51 21.60 6.28
N LEU A 362 11.45 22.02 7.55
CA LEU A 362 12.02 21.28 8.67
C LEU A 362 11.29 19.97 8.96
N THR A 363 9.99 19.88 8.66
CA THR A 363 9.19 18.67 8.93
C THR A 363 9.16 17.71 7.75
N VAL A 364 9.17 18.16 6.51
CA VAL A 364 8.99 17.31 5.32
C VAL A 364 10.30 16.89 4.67
N LEU A 365 11.27 17.80 4.53
CA LEU A 365 12.54 17.49 3.85
C LEU A 365 13.33 16.34 4.51
N PRO A 366 13.45 16.25 5.85
CA PRO A 366 14.16 15.13 6.46
C PRO A 366 13.50 13.79 6.16
N TYR A 367 12.16 13.73 6.11
CA TYR A 367 11.43 12.53 5.71
C TYR A 367 11.81 12.08 4.30
N LEU A 368 11.75 12.98 3.32
CA LEU A 368 12.07 12.69 1.93
C LEU A 368 13.51 12.20 1.76
N VAL A 369 14.46 12.92 2.38
CA VAL A 369 15.89 12.54 2.35
C VAL A 369 16.11 11.17 2.96
N CYS A 370 15.48 10.88 4.10
CA CYS A 370 15.63 9.60 4.78
C CYS A 370 15.04 8.44 3.96
N VAL A 371 13.89 8.62 3.31
CA VAL A 371 13.28 7.60 2.44
C VAL A 371 14.17 7.30 1.23
N LEU A 372 14.68 8.35 0.55
CA LEU A 372 15.58 8.18 -0.59
C LEU A 372 16.91 7.53 -0.17
N LEU A 373 17.46 7.93 0.97
CA LEU A 373 18.68 7.32 1.54
C LEU A 373 18.47 5.85 1.86
N LEU A 374 17.34 5.49 2.46
CA LEU A 374 16.96 4.09 2.72
C LEU A 374 16.94 3.26 1.43
N LEU A 375 16.23 3.74 0.40
CA LEU A 375 16.14 3.07 -0.88
C LEU A 375 17.52 2.94 -1.55
N LEU A 376 18.34 4.00 -1.53
CA LEU A 376 19.69 3.99 -2.08
C LEU A 376 20.60 2.98 -1.37
N LEU A 377 20.58 2.95 -0.05
CA LEU A 377 21.38 2.02 0.75
C LEU A 377 20.95 0.56 0.52
N ALA A 378 19.65 0.30 0.45
CA ALA A 378 19.12 -1.02 0.15
C ALA A 378 19.46 -1.46 -1.29
N ALA A 379 19.35 -0.56 -2.27
CA ALA A 379 19.70 -0.81 -3.67
C ALA A 379 21.19 -1.13 -3.83
N ARG A 380 22.08 -0.44 -3.10
CA ARG A 380 23.54 -0.72 -3.08
C ARG A 380 23.85 -2.08 -2.46
N LYS A 381 23.05 -2.56 -1.53
CA LYS A 381 23.17 -3.92 -0.96
C LYS A 381 22.62 -5.02 -1.85
N GLY A 382 22.18 -4.70 -3.06
CA GLY A 382 21.67 -5.67 -4.03
C GLY A 382 20.17 -5.95 -3.94
N ASN A 383 19.41 -5.23 -3.10
CA ASN A 383 17.96 -5.41 -3.02
C ASN A 383 17.30 -4.94 -4.33
N LEU A 384 16.65 -5.88 -5.04
CA LEU A 384 16.01 -5.61 -6.33
C LEU A 384 14.80 -4.68 -6.18
N ASP A 385 13.97 -4.90 -5.16
CA ASP A 385 12.76 -4.11 -4.90
C ASP A 385 13.13 -2.64 -4.66
N ALA A 386 14.20 -2.39 -3.88
CA ALA A 386 14.72 -1.04 -3.67
C ALA A 386 15.23 -0.38 -4.95
N ARG A 387 15.89 -1.14 -5.86
CA ARG A 387 16.35 -0.61 -7.16
C ARG A 387 15.19 -0.20 -8.05
N LEU A 388 14.13 -1.00 -8.08
CA LEU A 388 12.93 -0.72 -8.86
C LEU A 388 12.15 0.48 -8.32
N LEU A 389 12.11 0.68 -7.00
CA LEU A 389 11.41 1.80 -6.36
C LEU A 389 12.18 3.11 -6.40
N LEU A 390 13.51 3.07 -6.47
CA LEU A 390 14.33 4.28 -6.34
C LEU A 390 14.00 5.36 -7.39
N GLY A 391 13.80 4.97 -8.65
CA GLY A 391 13.43 5.90 -9.72
C GLY A 391 12.04 6.53 -9.53
N PRO A 392 10.96 5.72 -9.47
CA PRO A 392 9.61 6.23 -9.32
C PRO A 392 9.37 7.03 -8.04
N VAL A 393 9.86 6.55 -6.88
CA VAL A 393 9.76 7.29 -5.60
C VAL A 393 10.59 8.56 -5.64
N GLY A 394 11.81 8.50 -6.21
CA GLY A 394 12.66 9.68 -6.36
C GLY A 394 12.05 10.73 -7.27
N LEU A 395 11.37 10.33 -8.35
CA LEU A 395 10.68 11.23 -9.26
C LEU A 395 9.48 11.89 -8.57
N SER A 396 8.58 11.11 -7.96
CA SER A 396 7.41 11.64 -7.27
C SER A 396 7.79 12.59 -6.13
N PHE A 397 8.70 12.18 -5.26
CA PHE A 397 9.16 13.02 -4.15
C PHE A 397 9.93 14.26 -4.62
N GLY A 398 10.77 14.10 -5.65
CA GLY A 398 11.54 15.21 -6.22
C GLY A 398 10.62 16.28 -6.83
N LEU A 399 9.65 15.88 -7.63
CA LEU A 399 8.64 16.80 -8.18
C LEU A 399 7.81 17.46 -7.09
N GLY A 400 7.36 16.70 -6.07
CA GLY A 400 6.62 17.27 -4.95
C GLY A 400 7.39 18.34 -4.18
N VAL A 401 8.71 18.19 -4.02
CA VAL A 401 9.56 19.24 -3.43
C VAL A 401 9.64 20.46 -4.35
N VAL A 402 9.86 20.25 -5.64
CA VAL A 402 9.95 21.34 -6.62
C VAL A 402 8.62 22.13 -6.67
N GLU A 403 7.50 21.44 -6.76
CA GLU A 403 6.19 22.06 -6.80
C GLU A 403 5.94 22.92 -5.55
N ARG A 404 6.28 22.43 -4.36
CA ARG A 404 6.12 23.19 -3.11
C ARG A 404 7.04 24.39 -3.00
N ILE A 405 8.26 24.32 -3.53
CA ILE A 405 9.18 25.46 -3.61
C ILE A 405 8.57 26.54 -4.52
N LEU A 406 8.05 26.15 -5.69
CA LEU A 406 7.43 27.06 -6.64
C LEU A 406 6.17 27.73 -6.06
N TRP A 407 5.35 26.98 -5.30
CA TRP A 407 4.22 27.55 -4.58
C TRP A 407 4.66 28.52 -3.46
N ALA A 408 5.71 28.19 -2.72
CA ALA A 408 6.25 29.09 -1.70
C ALA A 408 6.77 30.41 -2.30
N GLU A 409 7.45 30.36 -3.45
CA GLU A 409 7.88 31.55 -4.19
C GLU A 409 6.70 32.38 -4.71
N HIS A 410 5.68 31.72 -5.26
CA HIS A 410 4.45 32.39 -5.72
C HIS A 410 3.78 33.17 -4.58
N PHE A 411 3.59 32.55 -3.41
CA PHE A 411 3.01 33.21 -2.23
C PHE A 411 3.91 34.31 -1.64
N ALA A 412 5.22 34.22 -1.85
CA ALA A 412 6.16 35.29 -1.47
C ALA A 412 6.13 36.49 -2.45
N GLY A 413 5.36 36.40 -3.54
CA GLY A 413 5.23 37.46 -4.53
C GLY A 413 6.35 37.46 -5.60
N TYR A 414 7.16 36.41 -5.68
CA TYR A 414 8.15 36.26 -6.73
C TYR A 414 7.49 35.64 -7.97
N THR A 415 7.58 36.35 -9.10
CA THR A 415 6.94 35.93 -10.37
C THR A 415 7.92 35.30 -11.37
N GLY A 416 9.20 35.21 -11.01
CA GLY A 416 10.26 34.79 -11.95
C GLY A 416 10.10 33.36 -12.49
N LEU A 417 9.51 32.45 -11.70
CA LEU A 417 9.32 31.05 -12.07
C LEU A 417 7.87 30.67 -12.37
N GLU A 418 6.95 31.66 -12.44
CA GLU A 418 5.52 31.42 -12.64
C GLU A 418 5.23 30.61 -13.91
N GLY A 419 5.91 30.92 -15.03
CA GLY A 419 5.78 30.17 -16.27
C GLY A 419 6.22 28.70 -16.15
N PHE A 420 7.27 28.44 -15.34
CA PHE A 420 7.70 27.08 -15.07
C PHE A 420 6.73 26.33 -14.16
N ARG A 421 6.18 27.00 -13.15
CA ARG A 421 5.12 26.45 -12.28
C ARG A 421 3.92 25.99 -13.12
N GLN A 422 3.42 26.86 -14.01
CA GLN A 422 2.31 26.54 -14.90
C GLN A 422 2.60 25.37 -15.82
N GLN A 423 3.83 25.25 -16.34
CA GLN A 423 4.26 24.13 -17.16
C GLN A 423 4.27 22.80 -16.38
N LEU A 424 4.61 22.82 -15.09
CA LEU A 424 4.58 21.62 -14.24
C LEU A 424 3.16 21.21 -13.84
N GLU A 425 2.29 22.19 -13.62
CA GLU A 425 0.90 21.93 -13.23
C GLU A 425 0.06 21.34 -14.37
N GLN A 426 0.30 21.73 -15.63
CA GLN A 426 -0.45 21.24 -16.78
C GLN A 426 0.43 20.92 -17.99
N PRO A 427 1.44 20.05 -17.88
CA PRO A 427 2.29 19.68 -19.01
C PRO A 427 1.54 18.84 -20.05
N PHE A 428 0.47 18.15 -19.65
CA PHE A 428 -0.35 17.30 -20.49
C PHE A 428 -1.76 17.85 -20.55
N THR A 429 -2.28 18.03 -21.77
CA THR A 429 -3.64 18.53 -22.02
C THR A 429 -4.52 17.49 -22.71
N TRP A 430 -3.90 16.47 -23.30
CA TRP A 430 -4.60 15.41 -24.02
C TRP A 430 -4.10 14.03 -23.53
N PRO A 431 -4.97 13.02 -23.30
CA PRO A 431 -6.45 13.02 -23.50
C PRO A 431 -7.20 13.78 -22.38
N PHE A 432 -6.54 14.08 -21.27
CA PHE A 432 -7.07 14.89 -20.16
C PHE A 432 -5.94 15.67 -19.49
N PRO A 433 -6.24 16.80 -18.83
CA PRO A 433 -5.24 17.56 -18.11
C PRO A 433 -4.63 16.74 -16.97
N ALA A 434 -3.31 16.72 -16.88
CA ALA A 434 -2.60 16.04 -15.82
C ALA A 434 -1.35 16.84 -15.42
N SER A 435 -1.07 16.94 -14.12
CA SER A 435 0.19 17.52 -13.64
C SER A 435 1.34 16.53 -13.77
N ALA A 436 2.57 17.05 -13.80
CA ALA A 436 3.76 16.21 -13.74
C ALA A 436 3.79 15.35 -12.47
N GLN A 437 3.30 15.91 -11.34
CA GLN A 437 3.16 15.21 -10.07
C GLN A 437 2.19 14.03 -10.18
N ASN A 438 0.99 14.22 -10.77
CA ASN A 438 0.01 13.14 -10.94
C ASN A 438 0.59 11.96 -11.74
N VAL A 439 1.35 12.24 -12.79
CA VAL A 439 2.02 11.20 -13.59
C VAL A 439 3.09 10.47 -12.78
N ALA A 440 3.91 11.20 -12.01
CA ALA A 440 4.94 10.60 -11.17
C ALA A 440 4.33 9.74 -10.06
N ASP A 441 3.27 10.19 -9.43
CA ASP A 441 2.53 9.44 -8.40
C ASP A 441 1.91 8.18 -8.99
N PHE A 442 1.32 8.26 -10.17
CA PHE A 442 0.78 7.09 -10.86
C PHE A 442 1.86 6.06 -11.19
N LEU A 443 3.03 6.50 -11.69
CA LEU A 443 4.17 5.62 -11.96
C LEU A 443 4.72 4.98 -10.67
N MET A 444 4.77 5.74 -9.59
CA MET A 444 5.16 5.23 -8.27
C MET A 444 4.19 4.12 -7.82
N GLN A 445 2.89 4.36 -7.90
CA GLN A 445 1.86 3.39 -7.53
C GLN A 445 1.92 2.12 -8.37
N LEU A 446 2.04 2.27 -9.68
CA LEU A 446 2.17 1.14 -10.60
C LEU A 446 3.40 0.30 -10.26
N SER A 447 4.52 0.94 -9.93
CA SER A 447 5.77 0.27 -9.55
C SER A 447 5.63 -0.50 -8.24
N ILE A 448 5.00 0.09 -7.22
CA ILE A 448 4.77 -0.57 -5.93
C ILE A 448 3.83 -1.77 -6.12
N LEU A 449 2.72 -1.59 -6.83
CA LEU A 449 1.76 -2.65 -7.10
C LEU A 449 2.41 -3.82 -7.87
N ALA A 450 3.21 -3.51 -8.90
CA ALA A 450 3.95 -4.52 -9.65
C ALA A 450 4.90 -5.32 -8.76
N ILE A 451 5.64 -4.65 -7.87
CA ILE A 451 6.54 -5.32 -6.92
C ILE A 451 5.76 -6.23 -5.97
N LEU A 452 4.63 -5.76 -5.42
CA LEU A 452 3.80 -6.56 -4.51
C LEU A 452 3.23 -7.81 -5.21
N VAL A 453 2.73 -7.67 -6.44
CA VAL A 453 2.22 -8.79 -7.24
C VAL A 453 3.33 -9.79 -7.57
N LEU A 454 4.48 -9.31 -8.03
CA LEU A 454 5.63 -10.17 -8.35
C LEU A 454 6.14 -10.91 -7.11
N ARG A 455 6.19 -10.24 -5.96
CA ARG A 455 6.59 -10.84 -4.69
C ARG A 455 5.60 -11.92 -4.25
N PHE A 456 4.31 -11.61 -4.28
CA PHE A 456 3.26 -12.59 -3.98
C PHE A 456 3.36 -13.83 -4.86
N ALA A 457 3.54 -13.63 -6.18
CA ALA A 457 3.70 -14.73 -7.12
C ALA A 457 4.96 -15.58 -6.86
N ARG A 458 6.08 -14.95 -6.46
CA ARG A 458 7.32 -15.67 -6.10
C ARG A 458 7.13 -16.49 -4.83
N THR A 459 6.63 -15.89 -3.77
CA THR A 459 6.39 -16.59 -2.49
C THR A 459 5.48 -17.80 -2.70
N ARG A 460 4.41 -17.65 -3.46
CA ARG A 460 3.49 -18.75 -3.77
C ARG A 460 4.16 -19.89 -4.54
N ARG A 461 4.97 -19.55 -5.53
CA ARG A 461 5.73 -20.57 -6.30
C ARG A 461 6.73 -21.33 -5.43
N ASP A 462 7.39 -20.62 -4.50
CA ASP A 462 8.34 -21.26 -3.59
C ASP A 462 7.63 -22.20 -2.61
N GLU A 463 6.45 -21.83 -2.09
CA GLU A 463 5.60 -22.70 -1.27
C GLU A 463 5.11 -23.93 -2.05
N GLU A 464 4.60 -23.75 -3.27
CA GLU A 464 4.15 -24.84 -4.15
C GLU A 464 5.30 -25.79 -4.50
N ARG A 465 6.50 -25.25 -4.75
CA ARG A 465 7.69 -26.06 -5.02
C ARG A 465 8.14 -26.88 -3.82
N GLN A 466 8.17 -26.27 -2.63
CA GLN A 466 8.50 -26.98 -1.40
C GLN A 466 7.49 -28.08 -1.10
N ALA A 467 6.19 -27.82 -1.29
CA ALA A 467 5.16 -28.83 -1.13
C ALA A 467 5.32 -29.99 -2.11
N ALA A 468 5.63 -29.70 -3.38
CA ALA A 468 5.87 -30.73 -4.40
C ALA A 468 7.14 -31.55 -4.13
N GLU A 469 8.23 -30.95 -3.65
CA GLU A 469 9.45 -31.61 -3.24
C GLU A 469 9.19 -32.58 -2.07
N LEU A 470 8.40 -32.16 -1.08
CA LEU A 470 8.01 -33.02 0.06
C LEU A 470 7.11 -34.19 -0.37
N GLU A 471 6.15 -33.95 -1.26
CA GLU A 471 5.27 -35.03 -1.77
C GLU A 471 6.04 -36.04 -2.60
N ALA A 472 7.01 -35.61 -3.40
CA ALA A 472 7.90 -36.50 -4.12
C ALA A 472 8.73 -37.37 -3.16
N ALA A 473 9.25 -36.81 -2.06
CA ALA A 473 9.98 -37.55 -1.04
C ALA A 473 9.12 -38.61 -0.39
N ARG A 474 7.88 -38.25 -0.01
CA ARG A 474 6.91 -39.17 0.58
C ARG A 474 6.62 -40.37 -0.34
N SER A 475 6.41 -40.11 -1.63
CA SER A 475 6.14 -41.14 -2.61
C SER A 475 7.30 -42.15 -2.74
N VAL A 476 8.55 -41.68 -2.67
CA VAL A 476 9.74 -42.55 -2.70
C VAL A 476 9.83 -43.40 -1.43
N GLN A 477 9.55 -42.83 -0.26
CA GLN A 477 9.61 -43.53 1.01
C GLN A 477 8.53 -44.62 1.14
N GLN A 478 7.31 -44.34 0.67
CA GLN A 478 6.21 -45.33 0.71
C GLN A 478 6.52 -46.63 -0.06
N VAL A 479 7.27 -46.54 -1.17
CA VAL A 479 7.69 -47.72 -1.95
C VAL A 479 8.72 -48.59 -1.18
N LEU A 480 9.45 -47.98 -0.24
CA LEU A 480 10.55 -48.67 0.47
C LEU A 480 10.12 -49.29 1.80
N ILE A 481 9.08 -48.78 2.42
CA ILE A 481 8.48 -49.38 3.62
C ILE A 481 7.58 -50.54 3.16
N PRO A 482 7.71 -51.74 3.73
CA PRO A 482 6.86 -52.87 3.34
C PRO A 482 5.40 -52.60 3.68
N GLU A 483 4.50 -52.65 2.70
CA GLU A 483 3.04 -52.55 2.94
C GLU A 483 2.49 -53.85 3.51
N GLU A 484 3.09 -54.98 3.17
CA GLU A 484 2.70 -56.29 3.66
C GLU A 484 3.91 -57.01 4.30
N ILE A 485 3.69 -57.55 5.49
CA ILE A 485 4.69 -58.36 6.18
C ILE A 485 4.64 -59.75 5.62
N PRO A 486 5.77 -60.34 5.14
CA PRO A 486 5.78 -61.70 4.60
C PRO A 486 5.39 -62.71 5.68
N SER A 487 4.49 -63.62 5.32
CA SER A 487 4.14 -64.76 6.20
C SER A 487 5.31 -65.72 6.31
N ILE A 488 5.80 -65.95 7.53
CA ILE A 488 6.92 -66.87 7.83
C ILE A 488 6.40 -67.97 8.71
N PRO A 489 6.55 -69.28 8.27
CA PRO A 489 6.05 -70.42 9.02
C PRO A 489 6.62 -70.46 10.45
N GLY A 490 5.76 -70.56 11.46
CA GLY A 490 6.14 -70.59 12.89
C GLY A 490 6.39 -69.24 13.56
N LEU A 491 6.36 -68.16 12.82
CA LEU A 491 6.52 -66.79 13.36
C LEU A 491 5.27 -65.94 13.09
N ALA A 492 4.73 -65.31 14.12
CA ALA A 492 3.70 -64.30 13.98
C ALA A 492 4.35 -62.91 14.15
N LEU A 493 4.23 -62.09 13.11
CA LEU A 493 4.84 -60.75 13.04
C LEU A 493 3.77 -59.68 12.87
N GLU A 494 3.83 -58.64 13.69
CA GLU A 494 3.05 -57.43 13.49
C GLU A 494 4.00 -56.24 13.43
N CYS A 495 3.70 -55.28 12.59
CA CYS A 495 4.46 -54.06 12.50
C CYS A 495 3.54 -52.86 12.33
N VAL A 496 3.82 -51.77 13.03
CA VAL A 496 3.12 -50.50 12.92
C VAL A 496 4.15 -49.40 12.75
N TYR A 497 3.95 -48.62 11.71
CA TYR A 497 4.74 -47.43 11.41
C TYR A 497 3.83 -46.21 11.35
N LYS A 498 4.10 -45.19 12.19
CA LYS A 498 3.36 -43.93 12.23
C LYS A 498 4.33 -42.77 12.16
N PRO A 499 4.51 -42.15 11.00
CA PRO A 499 5.39 -40.99 10.87
C PRO A 499 4.84 -39.78 11.59
N ALA A 500 5.70 -39.00 12.28
CA ALA A 500 5.36 -37.74 12.91
C ALA A 500 5.17 -36.62 11.89
N GLY A 501 5.82 -36.70 10.75
CA GLY A 501 5.78 -35.72 9.67
C GLY A 501 5.32 -36.28 8.33
N GLN A 502 5.55 -35.54 7.26
CA GLN A 502 5.24 -36.00 5.90
C GLN A 502 6.23 -37.11 5.43
N VAL A 503 7.45 -37.07 5.96
CA VAL A 503 8.53 -38.01 5.68
C VAL A 503 9.26 -38.33 6.97
N GLY A 504 9.42 -39.60 7.30
CA GLY A 504 10.04 -40.07 8.54
C GLY A 504 11.53 -40.48 8.41
N GLY A 505 12.21 -40.57 9.53
CA GLY A 505 13.57 -41.11 9.68
C GLY A 505 13.61 -42.61 9.97
N ASP A 506 12.52 -43.14 10.52
CA ASP A 506 12.41 -44.56 10.86
C ASP A 506 12.31 -45.45 9.64
N PHE A 507 12.89 -46.62 9.73
CA PHE A 507 12.73 -47.69 8.73
C PHE A 507 12.74 -49.07 9.37
N PHE A 508 12.06 -50.01 8.75
CA PHE A 508 12.13 -51.41 9.08
C PHE A 508 12.08 -52.30 7.82
N GLN A 509 12.63 -53.51 7.92
CA GLN A 509 12.51 -54.52 6.91
C GLN A 509 12.32 -55.90 7.58
N VAL A 510 11.42 -56.70 7.01
CA VAL A 510 11.23 -58.09 7.37
C VAL A 510 11.48 -58.91 6.12
N LEU A 511 12.57 -59.68 6.11
CA LEU A 511 13.04 -60.43 4.94
C LEU A 511 13.05 -61.90 5.27
N PRO A 512 12.33 -62.77 4.53
CA PRO A 512 12.43 -64.24 4.66
C PRO A 512 13.84 -64.63 4.34
N ILE A 513 14.39 -65.61 5.14
CA ILE A 513 15.69 -66.24 4.89
C ILE A 513 15.53 -67.73 4.69
N LEU A 514 16.62 -68.38 4.30
CA LEU A 514 16.64 -69.85 4.13
C LEU A 514 16.21 -70.56 5.42
N ASN A 515 15.61 -71.72 5.31
CA ASN A 515 15.17 -72.59 6.42
C ASN A 515 14.03 -71.99 7.27
N ASN A 516 13.10 -71.28 6.65
CA ASN A 516 11.90 -70.66 7.31
C ASN A 516 12.23 -69.72 8.45
N GLY A 517 13.32 -68.99 8.36
CA GLY A 517 13.70 -67.92 9.30
C GLY A 517 13.34 -66.51 8.79
N ALA A 518 13.56 -65.53 9.60
CA ALA A 518 13.40 -64.12 9.29
C ALA A 518 14.65 -63.27 9.60
N LEU A 519 15.02 -62.38 8.72
CA LEU A 519 15.92 -61.25 9.02
C LEU A 519 15.08 -60.01 9.21
N ILE A 520 15.16 -59.40 10.40
CA ILE A 520 14.43 -58.21 10.76
C ILE A 520 15.45 -57.09 10.97
N VAL A 521 15.22 -55.93 10.36
CA VAL A 521 16.02 -54.74 10.53
C VAL A 521 15.10 -53.63 10.96
N ILE A 522 15.45 -52.89 11.99
CA ILE A 522 14.79 -51.71 12.46
C ILE A 522 15.83 -50.65 12.74
N GLY A 523 15.55 -49.39 12.43
CA GLY A 523 16.48 -48.28 12.69
C GLY A 523 15.83 -46.92 12.52
N ASP A 524 16.51 -45.93 13.03
CA ASP A 524 16.14 -44.51 12.92
C ASP A 524 17.33 -43.70 12.42
N VAL A 525 17.07 -42.82 11.43
CA VAL A 525 18.04 -41.91 10.81
C VAL A 525 17.93 -40.53 11.48
N SER A 526 19.01 -40.07 12.10
CA SER A 526 19.06 -38.74 12.72
C SER A 526 18.71 -37.62 11.72
N GLY A 527 17.77 -36.74 12.07
CA GLY A 527 17.28 -35.65 11.25
C GLY A 527 15.92 -35.95 10.60
N LYS A 528 15.34 -34.96 9.93
CA LYS A 528 13.99 -35.04 9.36
C LYS A 528 13.97 -34.62 7.89
N GLY A 529 12.95 -35.02 7.16
CA GLY A 529 12.69 -34.59 5.79
C GLY A 529 13.52 -35.34 4.72
N MET A 530 13.73 -34.71 3.57
CA MET A 530 14.35 -35.36 2.40
C MET A 530 15.71 -36.02 2.65
N PRO A 531 16.66 -35.40 3.38
CA PRO A 531 17.97 -36.05 3.64
C PRO A 531 17.85 -37.36 4.42
N ALA A 532 16.98 -37.42 5.43
CA ALA A 532 16.70 -38.64 6.19
C ALA A 532 16.09 -39.72 5.29
N ALA A 533 15.05 -39.40 4.51
CA ALA A 533 14.42 -40.33 3.58
C ALA A 533 15.38 -40.90 2.53
N MET A 534 16.31 -40.11 2.01
CA MET A 534 17.34 -40.58 1.09
C MET A 534 18.31 -41.56 1.78
N THR A 535 18.64 -41.34 3.05
CA THR A 535 19.48 -42.23 3.84
C THR A 535 18.74 -43.54 4.10
N VAL A 536 17.45 -43.48 4.50
CA VAL A 536 16.59 -44.68 4.62
C VAL A 536 16.60 -45.47 3.33
N SER A 537 16.42 -44.83 2.16
CA SER A 537 16.43 -45.49 0.85
C SER A 537 17.73 -46.22 0.57
N LEU A 538 18.86 -45.60 0.90
CA LEU A 538 20.18 -46.18 0.78
C LEU A 538 20.35 -47.43 1.65
N LEU A 539 19.94 -47.31 2.94
CA LEU A 539 20.09 -48.41 3.92
C LEU A 539 19.19 -49.60 3.60
N VAL A 540 17.91 -49.32 3.27
CA VAL A 540 16.98 -50.40 2.85
C VAL A 540 17.46 -51.10 1.61
N GLY A 541 17.92 -50.38 0.57
CA GLY A 541 18.51 -50.95 -0.62
C GLY A 541 19.75 -51.78 -0.32
N THR A 542 20.57 -51.35 0.64
CA THR A 542 21.77 -52.09 1.09
C THR A 542 21.38 -53.38 1.78
N VAL A 543 20.45 -53.37 2.73
CA VAL A 543 19.97 -54.57 3.45
C VAL A 543 19.35 -55.58 2.48
N ARG A 544 18.43 -55.13 1.59
CA ARG A 544 17.80 -56.01 0.60
C ARG A 544 18.80 -56.69 -0.32
N THR A 545 19.93 -56.08 -0.59
CA THR A 545 21.01 -56.64 -1.38
C THR A 545 21.84 -57.62 -0.54
N LEU A 546 22.22 -57.24 0.69
CA LEU A 546 23.12 -58.01 1.53
C LEU A 546 22.53 -59.34 2.00
N VAL A 547 21.21 -59.43 2.23
CA VAL A 547 20.54 -60.63 2.70
C VAL A 547 20.79 -61.88 1.77
N HIS A 548 21.11 -61.65 0.48
CA HIS A 548 21.44 -62.68 -0.48
C HIS A 548 22.86 -63.16 -0.36
N TYR A 549 23.77 -62.46 0.36
CA TYR A 549 25.19 -62.81 0.48
C TYR A 549 25.56 -63.18 1.92
N THR A 550 24.92 -62.55 2.91
CA THR A 550 25.16 -62.88 4.32
C THR A 550 23.89 -62.82 5.11
N GLN A 551 23.75 -63.61 6.17
CA GLN A 551 22.68 -63.61 7.14
C GLN A 551 23.20 -63.21 8.54
N SER A 552 24.48 -62.87 8.67
CA SER A 552 25.09 -62.35 9.91
C SER A 552 24.66 -60.94 10.19
N PRO A 553 23.94 -60.69 11.31
CA PRO A 553 23.56 -59.33 11.73
C PRO A 553 24.76 -58.40 11.85
N ALA A 554 25.88 -58.87 12.37
CA ALA A 554 27.08 -58.05 12.55
C ALA A 554 27.70 -57.61 11.23
N GLU A 555 27.79 -58.55 10.24
CA GLU A 555 28.32 -58.24 8.90
C GLU A 555 27.42 -57.26 8.14
N ILE A 556 26.08 -57.37 8.29
CA ILE A 556 25.12 -56.47 7.68
C ILE A 556 25.31 -55.05 8.26
N LEU A 557 25.38 -54.90 9.58
CA LEU A 557 25.63 -53.61 10.22
C LEU A 557 26.98 -53.01 9.80
N ALA A 558 28.03 -53.80 9.74
CA ALA A 558 29.35 -53.33 9.29
C ALA A 558 29.31 -52.79 7.85
N ALA A 559 28.62 -53.51 6.93
CA ALA A 559 28.47 -53.07 5.55
C ALA A 559 27.59 -51.80 5.43
N MET A 560 26.52 -51.70 6.23
CA MET A 560 25.69 -50.50 6.32
C MET A 560 26.50 -49.31 6.83
N ASN A 561 27.31 -49.49 7.90
CA ASN A 561 28.20 -48.46 8.42
C ASN A 561 29.15 -47.94 7.35
N GLN A 562 29.82 -48.79 6.60
CA GLN A 562 30.70 -48.38 5.52
C GLN A 562 29.99 -47.62 4.40
N ARG A 563 28.72 -47.91 4.13
CA ARG A 563 27.91 -47.19 3.14
C ARG A 563 27.56 -45.80 3.59
N MET A 564 27.38 -45.57 4.89
CA MET A 564 27.08 -44.25 5.46
C MET A 564 28.28 -43.34 5.56
N LEU A 565 29.48 -43.91 5.79
CA LEU A 565 30.70 -43.11 5.96
C LEU A 565 30.97 -42.22 4.75
N GLY A 566 31.19 -40.90 4.99
CA GLY A 566 31.52 -39.89 3.99
C GLY A 566 30.36 -39.47 3.08
N ARG A 567 29.15 -39.95 3.29
CA ARG A 567 27.96 -39.59 2.48
C ARG A 567 26.89 -38.82 3.25
N SER A 568 26.81 -39.00 4.56
CA SER A 568 25.92 -38.21 5.41
C SER A 568 26.57 -36.89 5.77
N SER A 569 25.84 -35.82 5.62
CA SER A 569 26.26 -34.47 6.03
C SER A 569 26.34 -34.30 7.57
N GLY A 570 26.96 -35.29 8.25
CA GLY A 570 27.14 -35.31 9.70
C GLY A 570 26.03 -36.03 10.49
N GLY A 571 25.11 -36.72 9.84
CA GLY A 571 24.07 -37.53 10.48
C GLY A 571 24.55 -38.96 10.81
N PHE A 572 23.93 -39.58 11.79
CA PHE A 572 24.14 -41.00 12.18
C PHE A 572 22.79 -41.72 12.11
N THR A 573 22.84 -43.07 12.19
CA THR A 573 21.64 -43.91 12.20
C THR A 573 21.76 -44.94 13.30
N THR A 574 20.76 -45.03 14.18
CA THR A 574 20.63 -46.18 15.06
C THR A 574 20.01 -47.33 14.29
N CYS A 575 20.53 -48.53 14.47
CA CYS A 575 20.03 -49.70 13.73
C CYS A 575 20.24 -50.97 14.54
N LEU A 576 19.23 -51.83 14.50
CA LEU A 576 19.31 -53.17 15.05
C LEU A 576 18.98 -54.18 13.94
N VAL A 577 19.79 -55.22 13.82
CA VAL A 577 19.57 -56.34 12.92
C VAL A 577 19.39 -57.62 13.76
N LEU A 578 18.27 -58.29 13.53
CA LEU A 578 17.89 -59.54 14.20
C LEU A 578 17.68 -60.64 13.16
N ARG A 579 18.31 -61.78 13.34
CA ARG A 579 17.98 -63.02 12.65
C ARG A 579 17.22 -63.93 13.61
N CYS A 580 16.07 -64.43 13.18
CA CYS A 580 15.27 -65.42 13.88
C CYS A 580 15.20 -66.70 13.06
N ASP A 581 15.75 -67.74 13.58
CA ASP A 581 15.72 -69.11 12.90
C ASP A 581 14.37 -69.82 13.24
N ALA A 582 14.00 -70.84 12.46
CA ALA A 582 12.75 -71.56 12.58
C ALA A 582 12.57 -72.28 13.93
N ASP A 583 13.67 -72.53 14.68
CA ASP A 583 13.67 -73.14 15.99
C ASP A 583 13.56 -72.11 17.14
N GLY A 584 13.34 -70.78 16.85
CA GLY A 584 13.25 -69.70 17.81
C GLY A 584 14.59 -69.17 18.30
N LYS A 585 15.72 -69.63 17.68
CA LYS A 585 17.05 -69.06 17.99
C LYS A 585 17.15 -67.67 17.39
N LEU A 586 17.52 -66.65 18.23
CA LEU A 586 17.73 -65.27 17.86
C LEU A 586 19.23 -64.98 17.80
N THR A 587 19.66 -64.32 16.74
CA THR A 587 21.00 -63.72 16.62
C THR A 587 20.79 -62.24 16.41
N ILE A 588 21.31 -61.41 17.30
CA ILE A 588 21.06 -59.96 17.31
C ILE A 588 22.39 -59.22 17.32
N ALA A 589 22.50 -58.20 16.48
CA ALA A 589 23.55 -57.18 16.56
C ALA A 589 22.94 -55.79 16.62
N ASN A 590 23.53 -54.89 17.44
CA ASN A 590 22.98 -53.60 17.71
C ASN A 590 24.00 -52.45 17.44
N ALA A 591 23.57 -51.48 16.64
CA ALA A 591 24.31 -50.27 16.33
C ALA A 591 23.66 -49.03 17.04
N GLY A 592 23.63 -49.04 18.36
CA GLY A 592 23.13 -47.94 19.16
C GLY A 592 21.60 -47.77 19.16
N HIS A 593 20.84 -48.77 18.71
CA HIS A 593 19.37 -48.75 18.74
C HIS A 593 18.84 -49.24 20.10
N ILE A 594 17.58 -48.91 20.39
CA ILE A 594 16.93 -49.39 21.64
C ILE A 594 16.91 -50.91 21.64
N ALA A 595 17.31 -51.52 22.75
CA ALA A 595 17.31 -52.96 22.89
C ALA A 595 15.88 -53.52 22.91
N PRO A 596 15.65 -54.73 22.34
CA PRO A 596 14.34 -55.36 22.32
C PRO A 596 13.85 -55.77 23.70
N TYR A 597 12.55 -55.85 23.88
CA TYR A 597 11.90 -56.34 25.09
C TYR A 597 11.37 -57.76 24.90
N VAL A 598 11.54 -58.59 25.90
CA VAL A 598 10.88 -59.92 26.01
C VAL A 598 10.15 -60.01 27.33
N ALA A 599 8.84 -60.24 27.27
CA ALA A 599 7.99 -60.30 28.46
C ALA A 599 8.08 -59.08 29.42
N GLY A 600 8.32 -57.89 28.88
CA GLY A 600 8.47 -56.66 29.67
C GLY A 600 9.87 -56.38 30.20
N GLU A 601 10.84 -57.21 29.90
CA GLU A 601 12.22 -57.04 30.29
C GLU A 601 13.12 -56.77 29.07
N GLU A 602 14.08 -55.85 29.20
CA GLU A 602 15.01 -55.49 28.15
C GLU A 602 16.04 -56.63 27.96
N LEU A 603 16.31 -57.02 26.72
CA LEU A 603 17.33 -58.00 26.40
C LEU A 603 18.73 -57.39 26.62
N PRO A 604 19.64 -58.09 27.35
CA PRO A 604 21.01 -57.60 27.57
C PRO A 604 21.84 -57.78 26.28
N LEU A 605 22.00 -56.69 25.52
CA LEU A 605 22.78 -56.63 24.27
C LEU A 605 24.08 -55.85 24.45
N GLU A 606 25.11 -56.23 23.69
CA GLU A 606 26.27 -55.36 23.50
C GLU A 606 25.92 -54.29 22.45
N ASN A 607 26.02 -53.01 22.84
CA ASN A 607 25.73 -51.90 21.97
C ASN A 607 26.97 -51.42 21.23
N GLY A 608 26.98 -51.49 19.91
CA GLY A 608 27.96 -50.85 19.04
C GLY A 608 27.63 -49.37 18.86
N LEU A 609 28.55 -48.59 18.25
CA LEU A 609 28.30 -47.22 17.87
C LEU A 609 27.27 -47.15 16.75
N PRO A 610 26.41 -46.10 16.74
CA PRO A 610 25.50 -45.87 15.62
C PRO A 610 26.24 -45.83 14.27
N LEU A 611 25.54 -46.18 13.21
CA LEU A 611 26.07 -46.21 11.84
C LEU A 611 26.48 -44.81 11.39
N GLY A 612 27.63 -44.72 10.70
CA GLY A 612 28.13 -43.46 10.12
C GLY A 612 29.01 -42.61 11.04
N LEU A 613 29.19 -43.02 12.32
CA LEU A 613 30.01 -42.25 13.28
C LEU A 613 31.51 -42.57 13.19
N ALA A 614 31.88 -43.87 13.04
CA ALA A 614 33.28 -44.28 12.99
C ALA A 614 33.53 -45.43 12.02
N ALA A 615 34.68 -45.40 11.34
CA ALA A 615 35.01 -46.37 10.30
C ALA A 615 35.33 -47.77 10.85
N ASP A 616 36.01 -47.83 12.00
CA ASP A 616 36.53 -49.05 12.56
C ASP A 616 35.62 -49.66 13.65
N THR A 617 34.31 -49.45 13.51
CA THR A 617 33.30 -50.00 14.42
C THR A 617 33.09 -51.50 14.15
N THR A 618 33.25 -52.32 15.19
CA THR A 618 32.89 -53.74 15.16
C THR A 618 31.56 -53.94 15.87
N TYR A 619 30.69 -54.74 15.31
CA TYR A 619 29.41 -55.13 15.91
C TYR A 619 29.48 -56.54 16.41
N VAL A 620 28.94 -56.79 17.61
CA VAL A 620 28.99 -58.11 18.27
C VAL A 620 27.63 -58.78 18.13
N GLU A 621 27.63 -60.07 17.83
CA GLU A 621 26.40 -60.90 17.78
C GLU A 621 26.10 -61.46 19.16
N CYS A 622 24.89 -61.23 19.66
CA CYS A 622 24.34 -61.79 20.89
C CYS A 622 23.35 -62.91 20.51
N PHE A 623 23.35 -64.00 21.25
CA PHE A 623 22.53 -65.18 20.97
C PHE A 623 21.50 -65.40 22.08
N PHE A 624 20.24 -65.55 21.74
CA PHE A 624 19.13 -65.80 22.64
C PHE A 624 18.25 -66.94 22.13
N GLN A 625 17.47 -67.58 23.01
CA GLN A 625 16.45 -68.52 22.66
C GLN A 625 15.08 -67.99 23.01
N LEU A 626 14.24 -67.72 22.02
CA LEU A 626 12.83 -67.29 22.23
C LEU A 626 11.98 -68.53 22.51
N ALA A 627 11.42 -68.66 23.68
CA ALA A 627 10.54 -69.74 24.07
C ALA A 627 9.21 -69.68 23.28
N PRO A 628 8.59 -70.86 22.95
CA PRO A 628 7.29 -70.88 22.32
C PRO A 628 6.23 -70.06 23.12
N GLY A 629 5.44 -69.23 22.41
CA GLY A 629 4.41 -68.39 22.98
C GLY A 629 4.95 -67.09 23.60
N ARG A 630 6.25 -66.85 23.58
CA ARG A 630 6.84 -65.56 24.03
C ARG A 630 6.89 -64.57 22.89
N GLN A 631 6.66 -63.29 23.23
CA GLN A 631 6.74 -62.16 22.31
C GLN A 631 8.06 -61.41 22.53
N LEU A 632 8.71 -61.08 21.44
CA LEU A 632 9.80 -60.09 21.37
C LEU A 632 9.23 -58.81 20.76
N THR A 633 9.54 -57.66 21.34
CA THR A 633 9.09 -56.35 20.87
C THR A 633 10.28 -55.42 20.61
N LEU A 634 10.29 -54.83 19.42
CA LEU A 634 11.26 -53.85 18.93
C LEU A 634 10.56 -52.51 18.82
N LEU A 635 11.19 -51.45 19.29
CA LEU A 635 10.67 -50.07 19.34
C LEU A 635 11.71 -49.10 18.83
N THR A 636 11.28 -48.05 18.13
CA THR A 636 12.11 -46.87 17.93
C THR A 636 11.94 -45.86 19.09
N ASP A 637 12.83 -44.88 19.18
CA ASP A 637 12.86 -43.90 20.26
C ASP A 637 11.60 -43.01 20.29
N GLY A 638 10.89 -42.83 19.18
CA GLY A 638 9.62 -42.13 19.15
C GLY A 638 8.56 -42.72 20.07
N VAL A 639 8.64 -44.00 20.48
CA VAL A 639 7.78 -44.56 21.53
C VAL A 639 8.23 -44.07 22.90
N VAL A 640 9.52 -44.17 23.21
CA VAL A 640 10.10 -43.84 24.54
C VAL A 640 10.10 -42.31 24.76
N GLU A 641 10.34 -41.56 23.70
CA GLU A 641 10.45 -40.10 23.72
C GLU A 641 9.12 -39.38 23.51
N SER A 642 8.00 -40.09 23.33
CA SER A 642 6.66 -39.50 23.31
C SER A 642 6.44 -38.61 24.54
N ARG A 643 5.89 -37.39 24.34
CA ARG A 643 5.76 -36.37 25.40
C ARG A 643 4.30 -36.03 25.63
N ASP A 644 3.91 -35.92 26.89
CA ASP A 644 2.61 -35.40 27.24
C ASP A 644 2.55 -33.85 27.12
N GLN A 645 1.38 -33.29 27.44
CA GLN A 645 1.15 -31.84 27.36
C GLN A 645 2.03 -31.03 28.35
N ASP A 646 2.53 -31.67 29.41
CA ASP A 646 3.41 -31.10 30.40
C ASP A 646 4.91 -31.33 30.06
N GLY A 647 5.20 -32.01 28.96
CA GLY A 647 6.53 -32.31 28.44
C GLY A 647 7.21 -33.52 29.10
N ALA A 648 6.48 -34.32 29.90
CA ALA A 648 7.01 -35.52 30.50
C ALA A 648 7.09 -36.66 29.45
N LEU A 649 8.21 -37.41 29.47
CA LEU A 649 8.42 -38.55 28.57
C LEU A 649 7.59 -39.78 28.99
N LEU A 650 7.18 -40.58 27.99
CA LEU A 650 6.65 -41.93 28.23
C LEU A 650 7.70 -42.78 28.98
N GLY A 651 8.94 -42.74 28.52
CA GLY A 651 10.11 -43.31 29.15
C GLY A 651 10.24 -44.81 29.09
N PHE A 652 11.41 -45.34 29.45
CA PHE A 652 11.72 -46.77 29.29
C PHE A 652 10.84 -47.66 30.19
N GLU A 653 10.52 -47.28 31.42
CA GLU A 653 9.73 -48.13 32.35
C GLU A 653 8.30 -48.36 31.79
N ARG A 654 7.64 -47.33 31.29
CA ARG A 654 6.28 -47.48 30.70
C ARG A 654 6.33 -48.22 29.37
N SER A 655 7.36 -47.97 28.54
CA SER A 655 7.57 -48.70 27.29
C SER A 655 7.80 -50.17 27.52
N ALA A 656 8.58 -50.58 28.56
CA ALA A 656 8.76 -51.95 29.00
C ALA A 656 7.42 -52.61 29.42
N ALA A 657 6.60 -51.89 30.21
CA ALA A 657 5.27 -52.38 30.60
C ALA A 657 4.31 -52.53 29.39
N LEU A 658 4.40 -51.66 28.39
CA LEU A 658 3.60 -51.75 27.16
C LEU A 658 4.07 -52.83 26.19
N SER A 659 5.34 -53.24 26.24
CA SER A 659 5.97 -54.13 25.26
C SER A 659 5.37 -55.56 25.18
N ILE A 660 4.52 -55.94 26.14
CA ILE A 660 3.80 -57.22 26.14
C ILE A 660 2.48 -57.14 25.32
N GLN A 661 2.11 -55.97 24.82
CA GLN A 661 0.89 -55.75 24.06
C GLN A 661 1.16 -55.95 22.54
N SER A 662 0.10 -55.91 21.71
CA SER A 662 0.25 -55.92 20.25
C SER A 662 0.94 -54.63 19.75
N ALA A 663 1.57 -54.72 18.56
CA ALA A 663 2.23 -53.57 17.96
C ALA A 663 1.29 -52.35 17.81
N GLU A 664 0.04 -52.59 17.46
CA GLU A 664 -0.95 -51.54 17.30
C GLU A 664 -1.33 -50.87 18.63
N ALA A 665 -1.47 -51.66 19.71
CA ALA A 665 -1.78 -51.14 21.04
C ALA A 665 -0.65 -50.25 21.60
N ILE A 666 0.61 -50.68 21.41
CA ILE A 666 1.79 -49.94 21.82
C ILE A 666 1.89 -48.61 21.07
N ALA A 667 1.78 -48.66 19.72
CA ALA A 667 1.85 -47.47 18.88
C ALA A 667 0.72 -46.48 19.16
N TRP A 668 -0.49 -46.99 19.42
CA TRP A 668 -1.63 -46.15 19.83
C TRP A 668 -1.41 -45.49 21.20
N ALA A 669 -0.88 -46.23 22.18
CA ALA A 669 -0.58 -45.70 23.48
C ALA A 669 0.47 -44.57 23.45
N ALA A 670 1.54 -44.74 22.68
CA ALA A 670 2.55 -43.74 22.45
C ALA A 670 1.99 -42.53 21.74
N GLN A 671 1.18 -42.71 20.69
CA GLN A 671 0.53 -41.62 19.96
C GLN A 671 -0.47 -40.86 20.82
N ALA A 672 -1.26 -41.51 21.64
CA ALA A 672 -2.21 -40.88 22.55
C ALA A 672 -1.51 -40.16 23.70
N PHE A 673 -0.31 -40.56 24.09
CA PHE A 673 0.52 -39.87 25.08
C PHE A 673 1.06 -38.57 24.52
N GLY A 674 1.49 -38.54 23.23
CA GLY A 674 1.90 -37.37 22.48
C GLY A 674 3.07 -37.66 21.58
N GLN A 675 2.86 -37.61 20.26
CA GLN A 675 3.85 -37.97 19.24
C GLN A 675 4.71 -36.77 18.84
N ASP A 676 6.01 -36.83 19.11
CA ASP A 676 6.99 -35.84 18.67
C ASP A 676 7.92 -36.34 17.57
N ASP A 677 8.12 -37.69 17.49
CA ASP A 677 8.94 -38.33 16.48
C ASP A 677 8.24 -39.53 15.85
N ASP A 678 8.86 -40.18 14.84
CA ASP A 678 8.35 -41.33 14.16
C ASP A 678 8.19 -42.50 15.13
N ILE A 679 7.08 -43.21 15.08
CA ILE A 679 6.79 -44.37 15.91
C ILE A 679 6.83 -45.62 15.06
N THR A 680 7.81 -46.50 15.31
CA THR A 680 7.89 -47.82 14.73
C THR A 680 7.86 -48.86 15.83
N VAL A 681 6.92 -49.78 15.73
CA VAL A 681 6.76 -50.90 16.65
C VAL A 681 6.70 -52.19 15.85
N LEU A 682 7.53 -53.15 16.20
CA LEU A 682 7.49 -54.51 15.61
C LEU A 682 7.43 -55.53 16.72
N THR A 683 6.45 -56.42 16.65
CA THR A 683 6.33 -57.60 17.55
C THR A 683 6.52 -58.86 16.80
N LEU A 684 7.28 -59.80 17.40
CA LEU A 684 7.58 -61.13 16.90
C LEU A 684 7.18 -62.15 17.96
N SER A 685 6.29 -63.06 17.62
CA SER A 685 5.91 -64.20 18.49
C SER A 685 6.28 -65.51 17.81
N TYR A 686 6.94 -66.41 18.58
CA TYR A 686 7.30 -67.73 18.11
C TYR A 686 6.26 -68.78 18.52
N ALA A 687 5.59 -69.38 17.57
CA ALA A 687 4.49 -70.34 17.83
C ALA A 687 4.99 -71.76 18.21
N GLY A 688 6.30 -72.02 18.11
CA GLY A 688 6.87 -73.37 18.24
C GLY A 688 6.95 -74.10 16.89
N ALA A 689 7.82 -75.06 16.79
CA ALA A 689 7.90 -75.88 15.56
C ALA A 689 6.56 -76.61 15.40
N PRO A 690 5.98 -76.68 14.18
CA PRO A 690 4.81 -77.48 13.94
C PRO A 690 5.15 -78.94 14.33
N ALA A 691 4.33 -79.58 15.17
CA ALA A 691 4.53 -80.98 15.50
C ALA A 691 4.61 -81.72 14.19
N SER A 692 5.75 -82.39 13.93
CA SER A 692 5.94 -83.26 12.76
C SER A 692 4.80 -84.24 12.73
N ALA A 693 3.93 -84.16 11.74
CA ALA A 693 2.85 -85.06 11.47
C ALA A 693 3.42 -86.38 10.88
#